data_c844b136a6622efe9b458e0cfca533c7
#
_entry.id   c844b136a6622efe9b458e0cfca533c7
#
_cell.length_a   1.000
_cell.length_b   1.000
_cell.length_c   1.000
_cell.angle_alpha   90.00
_cell.angle_beta   90.00
_cell.angle_gamma   90.00
#
_symmetry.space_group_name_H-M   'P 1'
#
loop_
_entity.id
_entity.type
_entity.pdbx_description
1 polymer ?
#
loop_
_entity_poly.entity_id
_entity_poly.type
_entity_poly.pdbx_seq_one_letter_code
_entity_poly.pdbx_strand_id
1 'polypeptide(L)'
;MDEQKYILEESLAELDKLFDLSATGIDKTACEDLAEKARIIYEQYPKSENIALLYARILVNLSVEQVNVEERGNAANSVKQIFEQFNQSGDIALQYAIALVNLSAKQEIVEELLNTANSIKQIFEFFQHSENIALLYAMALVNLSAKQEIVEELLNTANSIKQIFELFQHSETITLQYAITLVSLSAKQVNVEELLNTANSVKQIFELFQHSEAITLQYAITLVSLSAKQVNVEELLNTANSVKQIFELFQHSEDIALQYTMALVNLSTKQVNVEELLNTANSIKQIFEQFKQSEGIALRYANVLFNLSVEQVNIKELDHTTNSVKQIFEQFKQSEDIALQYAKTLVNLSAEQTKSKEIAKTTQQIQNIYKKFNESKDIALYYGMVLVNLSTKQINVEERRNTTNSIKQIFELFQHSEDIALRYAMVLFNLAKLQNERDEVGNTVKQILAILTNLSSVKIFEIVVKIFENNPDTPLDTNDIPFTSLTKILDKLCFYSNDSFDRKLLIRALNLDLVINTKYDILKDWIKHYKDDENKLNQLIDIYRAVQEIKYQLGLKVKDKNLNLKFGHYTKGETLQILLDQDTENTDNTKFSVSGKTRLYNANYMNDPEEGLVIEEMLKPSKDEEITSYFEKRNILDPSPWFLMSFTSKIDDLTMWSQYGDDAQGVCLVLREDDFSRFTSFNDLSWRKEAIPLETMNQMDSTISYLDSDLKISANEAKKKEQTFSARIEEIQHQPEKKDTVAKGNIDYLYRIAYVKNTGENFELEKTELFDGNEITKLKESVNNLKQKLYERVNDNDDFYKEAISSCIEEIRYLFKSVDYKYENELRILRYANLDPSNDKIKIDKTSGIGRLYVERENSIQIDEVIFGPKFPNPEYVTPLLKLLDKEINYKKSTIKFR
;
A
#
# COMPACT_ATOMS: atom_id res chain seq x y z
N MET A 1 -14.63 -37.25 -69.26
CA MET A 1 -15.63 -36.53 -68.42
C MET A 1 -16.22 -37.45 -67.35
N ASP A 2 -16.60 -38.66 -67.66
CA ASP A 2 -17.18 -39.59 -66.68
C ASP A 2 -16.16 -40.08 -65.58
N GLU A 3 -14.89 -40.33 -65.95
CA GLU A 3 -13.87 -40.75 -65.06
C GLU A 3 -13.45 -39.69 -64.05
N GLN A 4 -13.32 -38.43 -64.44
CA GLN A 4 -13.04 -37.29 -63.52
C GLN A 4 -14.25 -37.04 -62.58
N LYS A 5 -15.48 -37.22 -62.99
CA LYS A 5 -16.66 -37.10 -62.19
C LYS A 5 -16.73 -38.23 -61.15
N TYR A 6 -16.39 -39.43 -61.50
CA TYR A 6 -16.36 -40.58 -60.59
C TYR A 6 -15.29 -40.41 -59.50
N ILE A 7 -14.05 -40.00 -59.87
CA ILE A 7 -12.97 -39.70 -58.89
C ILE A 7 -13.36 -38.57 -57.94
N LEU A 8 -14.04 -37.51 -58.41
CA LEU A 8 -14.50 -36.43 -57.57
C LEU A 8 -15.59 -36.90 -56.56
N GLU A 9 -16.54 -37.79 -57.03
CA GLU A 9 -17.57 -38.36 -56.13
C GLU A 9 -16.93 -39.30 -55.07
N GLU A 10 -15.89 -40.04 -55.40
CA GLU A 10 -15.15 -40.90 -54.46
C GLU A 10 -14.37 -40.06 -53.43
N SER A 11 -13.74 -38.96 -53.84
CA SER A 11 -13.02 -38.00 -52.95
C SER A 11 -14.00 -37.28 -52.00
N LEU A 12 -15.20 -36.91 -52.46
CA LEU A 12 -16.28 -36.36 -51.62
C LEU A 12 -16.75 -37.39 -50.58
N ALA A 13 -16.93 -38.65 -50.96
CA ALA A 13 -17.33 -39.72 -50.04
C ALA A 13 -16.26 -40.04 -48.99
N GLU A 14 -14.99 -39.87 -49.33
CA GLU A 14 -13.86 -40.00 -48.40
C GLU A 14 -13.84 -38.85 -47.40
N LEU A 15 -14.01 -37.61 -47.86
CA LEU A 15 -14.09 -36.41 -47.00
C LEU A 15 -15.27 -36.46 -46.05
N ASP A 16 -16.44 -36.90 -46.48
CA ASP A 16 -17.61 -37.12 -45.63
C ASP A 16 -17.31 -38.08 -44.49
N LYS A 17 -16.60 -39.19 -44.76
CA LYS A 17 -16.16 -40.13 -43.74
C LYS A 17 -15.15 -39.51 -42.77
N LEU A 18 -14.21 -38.68 -43.25
CA LEU A 18 -13.24 -37.98 -42.41
C LEU A 18 -13.97 -36.94 -41.54
N PHE A 19 -14.96 -36.27 -42.07
CA PHE A 19 -15.77 -35.33 -41.29
C PHE A 19 -16.54 -36.05 -40.20
N ASP A 20 -17.26 -37.15 -40.53
CA ASP A 20 -18.01 -37.92 -39.55
C ASP A 20 -17.08 -38.41 -38.41
N LEU A 21 -15.86 -38.88 -38.73
CA LEU A 21 -14.86 -39.28 -37.75
C LEU A 21 -14.43 -38.10 -36.91
N SER A 22 -14.19 -36.90 -37.49
CA SER A 22 -13.77 -35.72 -36.76
C SER A 22 -14.84 -35.21 -35.80
N ALA A 23 -16.12 -35.51 -36.06
CA ALA A 23 -17.25 -35.12 -35.20
C ALA A 23 -17.50 -36.09 -34.02
N THR A 24 -16.79 -37.22 -33.93
CA THR A 24 -17.03 -38.25 -32.90
C THR A 24 -16.30 -38.03 -31.58
N GLY A 25 -15.70 -36.88 -31.34
CA GLY A 25 -14.99 -36.53 -30.08
C GLY A 25 -13.70 -37.33 -29.89
N ILE A 26 -12.95 -37.52 -30.97
CA ILE A 26 -11.61 -38.12 -30.96
C ILE A 26 -10.58 -37.14 -30.39
N ASP A 27 -9.43 -37.70 -29.95
CA ASP A 27 -8.37 -36.88 -29.40
C ASP A 27 -7.74 -35.91 -30.43
N LYS A 28 -7.06 -34.86 -29.94
CA LYS A 28 -6.45 -33.81 -30.75
C LYS A 28 -5.56 -34.37 -31.89
N THR A 29 -4.72 -35.35 -31.57
CA THR A 29 -3.76 -35.91 -32.54
C THR A 29 -4.48 -36.62 -33.71
N ALA A 30 -5.54 -37.35 -33.39
CA ALA A 30 -6.38 -37.96 -34.43
C ALA A 30 -7.11 -36.93 -35.29
N CYS A 31 -7.58 -35.80 -34.69
CA CYS A 31 -8.17 -34.68 -35.43
C CYS A 31 -7.14 -34.01 -36.37
N GLU A 32 -5.90 -33.84 -35.93
CA GLU A 32 -4.82 -33.27 -36.75
C GLU A 32 -4.50 -34.18 -37.96
N ASP A 33 -4.44 -35.51 -37.76
CA ASP A 33 -4.25 -36.47 -38.83
C ASP A 33 -5.39 -36.48 -39.86
N LEU A 34 -6.64 -36.33 -39.40
CA LEU A 34 -7.79 -36.23 -40.27
C LEU A 34 -7.78 -34.91 -41.07
N ALA A 35 -7.44 -33.82 -40.42
CA ALA A 35 -7.35 -32.49 -41.08
C ALA A 35 -6.25 -32.48 -42.15
N GLU A 36 -5.11 -33.16 -41.91
CA GLU A 36 -4.03 -33.26 -42.91
C GLU A 36 -4.44 -34.14 -44.13
N LYS A 37 -5.13 -35.24 -43.90
CA LYS A 37 -5.70 -36.04 -45.00
C LYS A 37 -6.72 -35.25 -45.82
N ALA A 38 -7.59 -34.48 -45.14
CA ALA A 38 -8.57 -33.61 -45.80
C ALA A 38 -7.90 -32.51 -46.61
N ARG A 39 -6.82 -31.95 -46.10
CA ARG A 39 -5.98 -30.95 -46.80
C ARG A 39 -5.45 -31.46 -48.13
N ILE A 40 -4.90 -32.70 -48.12
CA ILE A 40 -4.38 -33.34 -49.33
C ILE A 40 -5.44 -33.48 -50.40
N ILE A 41 -6.65 -33.91 -49.99
CA ILE A 41 -7.79 -34.04 -50.93
C ILE A 41 -8.20 -32.68 -51.47
N TYR A 42 -8.30 -31.66 -50.61
CA TYR A 42 -8.65 -30.29 -51.01
C TYR A 42 -7.67 -29.68 -52.04
N GLU A 43 -6.37 -29.91 -51.84
CA GLU A 43 -5.31 -29.42 -52.74
C GLU A 43 -5.39 -30.07 -54.16
N GLN A 44 -5.99 -31.28 -54.28
CA GLN A 44 -6.23 -31.89 -55.57
C GLN A 44 -7.41 -31.29 -56.32
N TYR A 45 -8.41 -30.74 -55.56
CA TYR A 45 -9.63 -30.19 -56.14
C TYR A 45 -9.95 -28.78 -55.63
N PRO A 46 -9.05 -27.82 -55.76
CA PRO A 46 -9.14 -26.51 -55.10
C PRO A 46 -10.30 -25.62 -55.60
N LYS A 47 -10.95 -26.00 -56.71
CA LYS A 47 -12.12 -25.30 -57.26
C LYS A 47 -13.48 -25.90 -56.89
N SER A 48 -13.48 -26.98 -56.15
CA SER A 48 -14.72 -27.65 -55.70
C SER A 48 -15.21 -27.05 -54.39
N GLU A 49 -16.31 -26.30 -54.42
CA GLU A 49 -16.91 -25.72 -53.23
C GLU A 49 -17.33 -26.78 -52.20
N ASN A 50 -17.86 -27.94 -52.63
CA ASN A 50 -18.28 -29.01 -51.74
C ASN A 50 -17.07 -29.62 -50.96
N ILE A 51 -15.94 -29.83 -51.66
CA ILE A 51 -14.71 -30.29 -51.06
C ILE A 51 -14.16 -29.27 -50.09
N ALA A 52 -14.15 -27.98 -50.48
CA ALA A 52 -13.73 -26.87 -49.66
C ALA A 52 -14.58 -26.74 -48.38
N LEU A 53 -15.89 -26.92 -48.47
CA LEU A 53 -16.79 -26.90 -47.32
C LEU A 53 -16.54 -28.05 -46.35
N LEU A 54 -16.35 -29.27 -46.81
CA LEU A 54 -16.07 -30.40 -45.95
C LEU A 54 -14.72 -30.24 -45.24
N TYR A 55 -13.72 -29.77 -45.96
CA TYR A 55 -12.40 -29.48 -45.34
C TYR A 55 -12.52 -28.38 -44.28
N ALA A 56 -13.24 -27.28 -44.56
CA ALA A 56 -13.50 -26.22 -43.58
C ALA A 56 -14.22 -26.77 -42.32
N ARG A 57 -15.18 -27.66 -42.45
CA ARG A 57 -15.89 -28.31 -41.33
C ARG A 57 -14.96 -29.17 -40.49
N ILE A 58 -14.03 -29.93 -41.10
CA ILE A 58 -13.01 -30.72 -40.37
C ILE A 58 -12.07 -29.79 -39.60
N LEU A 59 -11.64 -28.68 -40.19
CA LEU A 59 -10.83 -27.66 -39.51
C LEU A 59 -11.55 -27.01 -38.33
N VAL A 60 -12.84 -26.77 -38.45
CA VAL A 60 -13.69 -26.26 -37.35
C VAL A 60 -13.75 -27.30 -36.21
N ASN A 61 -13.97 -28.61 -36.50
CA ASN A 61 -13.96 -29.64 -35.48
C ASN A 61 -12.59 -29.70 -34.78
N LEU A 62 -11.48 -29.62 -35.54
CA LEU A 62 -10.15 -29.54 -34.98
C LEU A 62 -9.99 -28.35 -34.03
N SER A 63 -10.51 -27.19 -34.38
CA SER A 63 -10.43 -25.98 -33.56
C SER A 63 -11.11 -26.12 -32.18
N VAL A 64 -12.11 -26.97 -32.04
CA VAL A 64 -12.77 -27.29 -30.76
C VAL A 64 -11.83 -28.05 -29.82
N GLU A 65 -11.09 -29.03 -30.38
CA GLU A 65 -10.19 -29.91 -29.60
C GLU A 65 -8.86 -29.22 -29.23
N GLN A 66 -8.51 -28.10 -29.89
CA GLN A 66 -7.30 -27.33 -29.61
C GLN A 66 -7.42 -26.52 -28.31
N VAL A 67 -6.41 -26.62 -27.46
CA VAL A 67 -6.43 -26.02 -26.11
C VAL A 67 -5.92 -24.58 -26.10
N ASN A 68 -4.88 -24.29 -26.90
CA ASN A 68 -4.25 -22.97 -26.89
C ASN A 68 -4.77 -22.03 -28.00
N VAL A 69 -4.58 -20.73 -27.79
CA VAL A 69 -5.07 -19.66 -28.70
C VAL A 69 -4.36 -19.70 -30.05
N GLU A 70 -3.07 -19.99 -30.09
CA GLU A 70 -2.25 -20.03 -31.32
C GLU A 70 -2.73 -21.12 -32.28
N GLU A 71 -2.99 -22.33 -31.78
CA GLU A 71 -3.48 -23.43 -32.56
C GLU A 71 -4.86 -23.14 -33.14
N ARG A 72 -5.78 -22.60 -32.32
CA ARG A 72 -7.10 -22.15 -32.80
C ARG A 72 -7.01 -21.04 -33.84
N GLY A 73 -6.07 -20.14 -33.69
CA GLY A 73 -5.75 -19.08 -34.65
C GLY A 73 -5.27 -19.66 -35.98
N ASN A 74 -4.43 -20.69 -35.96
CA ASN A 74 -3.97 -21.38 -37.16
C ASN A 74 -5.11 -22.10 -37.91
N ALA A 75 -5.99 -22.77 -37.18
CA ALA A 75 -7.18 -23.40 -37.76
C ALA A 75 -8.11 -22.34 -38.40
N ALA A 76 -8.41 -21.25 -37.69
CA ALA A 76 -9.21 -20.14 -38.20
C ALA A 76 -8.59 -19.49 -39.45
N ASN A 77 -7.26 -19.31 -39.49
CA ASN A 77 -6.53 -18.79 -40.65
C ASN A 77 -6.62 -19.75 -41.87
N SER A 78 -6.59 -21.04 -41.64
CA SER A 78 -6.78 -22.04 -42.73
C SER A 78 -8.19 -21.97 -43.28
N VAL A 79 -9.21 -21.87 -42.45
CA VAL A 79 -10.61 -21.65 -42.89
C VAL A 79 -10.78 -20.31 -43.60
N LYS A 80 -10.08 -19.26 -43.13
CA LYS A 80 -10.08 -17.95 -43.80
C LYS A 80 -9.58 -18.03 -45.24
N GLN A 81 -8.49 -18.75 -45.50
CA GLN A 81 -7.96 -18.94 -46.87
C GLN A 81 -8.98 -19.63 -47.78
N ILE A 82 -9.73 -20.63 -47.27
CA ILE A 82 -10.79 -21.26 -47.99
C ILE A 82 -11.92 -20.27 -48.30
N PHE A 83 -12.33 -19.47 -47.30
CA PHE A 83 -13.37 -18.45 -47.45
C PHE A 83 -12.99 -17.38 -48.47
N GLU A 84 -11.75 -16.89 -48.48
CA GLU A 84 -11.26 -15.89 -49.44
C GLU A 84 -11.37 -16.40 -50.89
N GLN A 85 -11.24 -17.70 -51.13
CA GLN A 85 -11.40 -18.32 -52.42
C GLN A 85 -12.87 -18.52 -52.81
N PHE A 86 -13.78 -18.78 -51.84
CA PHE A 86 -15.17 -19.04 -52.01
C PHE A 86 -16.06 -18.01 -51.29
N ASN A 87 -15.75 -16.73 -51.44
CA ASN A 87 -16.32 -15.62 -50.68
C ASN A 87 -17.83 -15.37 -50.89
N GLN A 88 -18.45 -16.03 -51.89
CA GLN A 88 -19.90 -16.00 -52.14
C GLN A 88 -20.62 -17.17 -51.45
N SER A 89 -19.93 -18.13 -50.88
CA SER A 89 -20.51 -19.28 -50.21
C SER A 89 -20.90 -18.97 -48.78
N GLY A 90 -22.20 -18.91 -48.52
CA GLY A 90 -22.74 -18.73 -47.15
C GLY A 90 -22.39 -19.85 -46.21
N ASP A 91 -22.29 -21.08 -46.72
CA ASP A 91 -21.92 -22.25 -45.90
C ASP A 91 -20.47 -22.20 -45.47
N ILE A 92 -19.55 -21.83 -46.35
CA ILE A 92 -18.13 -21.65 -46.02
C ILE A 92 -17.92 -20.44 -45.11
N ALA A 93 -18.62 -19.32 -45.37
CA ALA A 93 -18.68 -18.16 -44.48
C ALA A 93 -19.11 -18.52 -43.06
N LEU A 94 -20.12 -19.39 -42.93
CA LEU A 94 -20.58 -19.90 -41.63
C LEU A 94 -19.47 -20.68 -40.92
N GLN A 95 -18.73 -21.57 -41.63
CA GLN A 95 -17.63 -22.31 -41.03
C GLN A 95 -16.51 -21.38 -40.55
N TYR A 96 -16.19 -20.34 -41.32
CA TYR A 96 -15.18 -19.36 -40.91
C TYR A 96 -15.64 -18.60 -39.66
N ALA A 97 -16.89 -18.17 -39.60
CA ALA A 97 -17.42 -17.52 -38.41
C ALA A 97 -17.40 -18.44 -37.17
N ILE A 98 -17.68 -19.75 -37.30
CA ILE A 98 -17.61 -20.72 -36.21
C ILE A 98 -16.15 -20.86 -35.72
N ALA A 99 -15.17 -20.96 -36.63
CA ALA A 99 -13.75 -21.05 -36.25
C ALA A 99 -13.30 -19.81 -35.47
N LEU A 100 -13.75 -18.61 -35.87
CA LEU A 100 -13.46 -17.36 -35.17
C LEU A 100 -14.14 -17.29 -33.77
N VAL A 101 -15.36 -17.81 -33.61
CA VAL A 101 -15.99 -17.89 -32.28
C VAL A 101 -15.24 -18.88 -31.38
N ASN A 102 -14.82 -20.03 -31.90
CA ASN A 102 -14.00 -20.99 -31.16
C ASN A 102 -12.67 -20.37 -30.70
N LEU A 103 -12.07 -19.52 -31.53
CA LEU A 103 -10.87 -18.74 -31.18
C LEU A 103 -11.19 -17.74 -30.08
N SER A 104 -12.23 -16.92 -30.23
CA SER A 104 -12.62 -15.88 -29.27
C SER A 104 -12.92 -16.42 -27.86
N ALA A 105 -13.45 -17.66 -27.78
CA ALA A 105 -13.73 -18.32 -26.50
C ALA A 105 -12.47 -18.63 -25.65
N LYS A 106 -11.27 -18.54 -26.23
CA LYS A 106 -9.99 -18.79 -25.54
C LYS A 106 -9.07 -17.56 -25.45
N GLN A 107 -9.39 -16.50 -26.18
CA GLN A 107 -8.64 -15.24 -26.10
C GLN A 107 -8.89 -14.52 -24.77
N GLU A 108 -7.81 -14.00 -24.18
CA GLU A 108 -7.86 -13.25 -22.91
C GLU A 108 -7.62 -11.75 -23.12
N ILE A 109 -7.03 -11.37 -24.25
CA ILE A 109 -6.66 -9.99 -24.54
C ILE A 109 -7.79 -9.30 -25.30
N VAL A 110 -8.28 -8.17 -24.77
CA VAL A 110 -9.41 -7.40 -25.32
C VAL A 110 -9.17 -6.98 -26.79
N GLU A 111 -7.96 -6.55 -27.15
CA GLU A 111 -7.60 -6.15 -28.51
C GLU A 111 -7.70 -7.33 -29.51
N GLU A 112 -7.28 -8.52 -29.12
CA GLU A 112 -7.39 -9.74 -29.94
C GLU A 112 -8.87 -10.12 -30.13
N LEU A 113 -9.67 -10.09 -29.06
CA LEU A 113 -11.11 -10.35 -29.09
C LEU A 113 -11.84 -9.36 -30.00
N LEU A 114 -11.48 -8.08 -29.93
CA LEU A 114 -12.04 -7.04 -30.79
C LEU A 114 -11.69 -7.29 -32.26
N ASN A 115 -10.46 -7.68 -32.56
CA ASN A 115 -10.03 -8.01 -33.93
C ASN A 115 -10.79 -9.24 -34.47
N THR A 116 -11.01 -10.26 -33.62
CA THR A 116 -11.78 -11.45 -33.97
C THR A 116 -13.27 -11.09 -34.21
N ALA A 117 -13.88 -10.30 -33.33
CA ALA A 117 -15.25 -9.84 -33.51
C ALA A 117 -15.40 -8.98 -34.78
N ASN A 118 -14.46 -8.10 -35.09
CA ASN A 118 -14.45 -7.32 -36.32
C ASN A 118 -14.34 -8.19 -37.59
N SER A 119 -13.60 -9.30 -37.52
CA SER A 119 -13.55 -10.26 -38.64
C SER A 119 -14.90 -10.93 -38.86
N ILE A 120 -15.62 -11.32 -37.83
CA ILE A 120 -16.98 -11.89 -37.97
C ILE A 120 -17.94 -10.80 -38.41
N LYS A 121 -17.81 -9.56 -37.98
CA LYS A 121 -18.62 -8.42 -38.44
C LYS A 121 -18.52 -8.27 -39.96
N GLN A 122 -17.33 -8.34 -40.52
CA GLN A 122 -17.12 -8.27 -41.96
C GLN A 122 -17.88 -9.40 -42.69
N ILE A 123 -17.82 -10.63 -42.16
CA ILE A 123 -18.60 -11.74 -42.73
C ILE A 123 -20.10 -11.44 -42.65
N PHE A 124 -20.58 -10.97 -41.52
CA PHE A 124 -21.99 -10.63 -41.30
C PHE A 124 -22.48 -9.53 -42.24
N GLU A 125 -21.69 -8.51 -42.53
CA GLU A 125 -22.03 -7.43 -43.48
C GLU A 125 -22.26 -7.95 -44.91
N PHE A 126 -21.61 -9.05 -45.32
CA PHE A 126 -21.87 -9.72 -46.59
C PHE A 126 -23.13 -10.62 -46.56
N PHE A 127 -23.40 -11.23 -45.41
CA PHE A 127 -24.48 -12.22 -45.24
C PHE A 127 -25.50 -11.76 -44.20
N GLN A 128 -26.00 -10.50 -44.34
CA GLN A 128 -26.88 -9.82 -43.35
C GLN A 128 -28.18 -10.54 -43.03
N HIS A 129 -28.64 -11.43 -43.90
CA HIS A 129 -29.89 -12.19 -43.72
C HIS A 129 -29.65 -13.56 -43.06
N SER A 130 -28.41 -13.94 -42.77
CA SER A 130 -28.13 -15.21 -42.14
C SER A 130 -28.20 -15.08 -40.62
N GLU A 131 -29.24 -15.62 -40.01
CA GLU A 131 -29.42 -15.66 -38.56
C GLU A 131 -28.27 -16.40 -37.87
N ASN A 132 -27.76 -17.48 -38.46
CA ASN A 132 -26.63 -18.25 -37.90
C ASN A 132 -25.36 -17.41 -37.83
N ILE A 133 -25.01 -16.64 -38.87
CA ILE A 133 -23.84 -15.77 -38.86
C ILE A 133 -24.05 -14.59 -37.90
N ALA A 134 -25.24 -14.04 -37.83
CA ALA A 134 -25.65 -13.01 -36.88
C ALA A 134 -25.46 -13.50 -35.41
N LEU A 135 -25.89 -14.73 -35.11
CA LEU A 135 -25.71 -15.35 -33.80
C LEU A 135 -24.23 -15.51 -33.46
N LEU A 136 -23.42 -15.96 -34.40
CA LEU A 136 -21.96 -16.12 -34.16
C LEU A 136 -21.27 -14.78 -33.91
N TYR A 137 -21.68 -13.73 -34.62
CA TYR A 137 -21.22 -12.38 -34.36
C TYR A 137 -21.62 -11.91 -32.94
N ALA A 138 -22.85 -12.12 -32.53
CA ALA A 138 -23.34 -11.80 -31.20
C ALA A 138 -22.54 -12.58 -30.12
N MET A 139 -22.26 -13.86 -30.32
CA MET A 139 -21.44 -14.69 -29.39
C MET A 139 -20.01 -14.15 -29.25
N ALA A 140 -19.37 -13.75 -30.34
CA ALA A 140 -18.04 -13.16 -30.26
C ALA A 140 -18.03 -11.82 -29.47
N LEU A 141 -19.08 -11.00 -29.65
CA LEU A 141 -19.26 -9.77 -28.89
C LEU A 141 -19.54 -10.05 -27.40
N VAL A 142 -20.24 -11.13 -27.06
CA VAL A 142 -20.38 -11.58 -25.65
C VAL A 142 -19.03 -11.97 -25.05
N ASN A 143 -18.20 -12.75 -25.77
CA ASN A 143 -16.87 -13.09 -25.32
C ASN A 143 -16.00 -11.84 -25.09
N LEU A 144 -16.08 -10.84 -25.96
CA LEU A 144 -15.44 -9.54 -25.82
C LEU A 144 -15.96 -8.81 -24.56
N SER A 145 -17.27 -8.72 -24.39
CA SER A 145 -17.90 -8.02 -23.25
C SER A 145 -17.51 -8.60 -21.90
N ALA A 146 -17.25 -9.90 -21.83
CA ALA A 146 -16.82 -10.57 -20.60
C ALA A 146 -15.41 -10.18 -20.13
N LYS A 147 -14.57 -9.62 -21.01
CA LYS A 147 -13.19 -9.21 -20.73
C LYS A 147 -13.01 -7.68 -20.67
N GLN A 148 -13.98 -6.90 -21.12
CA GLN A 148 -13.95 -5.46 -21.07
C GLN A 148 -14.18 -4.95 -19.64
N GLU A 149 -13.34 -4.00 -19.19
CA GLU A 149 -13.45 -3.37 -17.87
C GLU A 149 -14.02 -1.94 -17.95
N ILE A 150 -13.94 -1.31 -19.12
CA ILE A 150 -14.34 0.08 -19.32
C ILE A 150 -15.81 0.13 -19.75
N VAL A 151 -16.64 0.88 -19.02
CA VAL A 151 -18.08 0.99 -19.24
C VAL A 151 -18.42 1.49 -20.66
N GLU A 152 -17.67 2.46 -21.19
CA GLU A 152 -17.86 3.01 -22.54
C GLU A 152 -17.63 1.95 -23.63
N GLU A 153 -16.61 1.12 -23.49
CA GLU A 153 -16.33 0.01 -24.42
C GLU A 153 -17.45 -1.05 -24.37
N LEU A 154 -17.89 -1.40 -23.16
CA LEU A 154 -19.02 -2.31 -22.96
C LEU A 154 -20.32 -1.77 -23.58
N LEU A 155 -20.57 -0.48 -23.43
CA LEU A 155 -21.74 0.18 -24.04
C LEU A 155 -21.68 0.12 -25.58
N ASN A 156 -20.51 0.33 -26.17
CA ASN A 156 -20.30 0.21 -27.60
C ASN A 156 -20.53 -1.25 -28.08
N THR A 157 -20.06 -2.22 -27.33
CA THR A 157 -20.29 -3.65 -27.61
C THR A 157 -21.77 -4.00 -27.49
N ALA A 158 -22.46 -3.52 -26.45
CA ALA A 158 -23.92 -3.70 -26.29
C ALA A 158 -24.70 -3.07 -27.41
N ASN A 159 -24.33 -1.88 -27.87
CA ASN A 159 -24.97 -1.22 -29.01
C ASN A 159 -24.77 -2.01 -30.31
N SER A 160 -23.62 -2.65 -30.51
CA SER A 160 -23.38 -3.52 -31.66
C SER A 160 -24.29 -4.75 -31.66
N ILE A 161 -24.48 -5.41 -30.51
CA ILE A 161 -25.41 -6.54 -30.41
C ILE A 161 -26.85 -6.06 -30.52
N LYS A 162 -27.20 -4.88 -30.01
CA LYS A 162 -28.51 -4.28 -30.18
C LYS A 162 -28.90 -4.16 -31.66
N GLN A 163 -27.96 -3.70 -32.51
CA GLN A 163 -28.20 -3.62 -33.95
C GLN A 163 -28.49 -4.99 -34.57
N ILE A 164 -27.82 -6.05 -34.13
CA ILE A 164 -28.08 -7.42 -34.57
C ILE A 164 -29.48 -7.86 -34.09
N PHE A 165 -29.82 -7.61 -32.83
CA PHE A 165 -31.11 -7.92 -32.24
C PHE A 165 -32.26 -7.23 -33.00
N GLU A 166 -32.11 -5.96 -33.37
CA GLU A 166 -33.12 -5.21 -34.12
C GLU A 166 -33.43 -5.82 -35.49
N LEU A 167 -32.46 -6.51 -36.12
CA LEU A 167 -32.65 -7.24 -37.36
C LEU A 167 -33.35 -8.61 -37.17
N PHE A 168 -33.08 -9.27 -36.00
CA PHE A 168 -33.56 -10.63 -35.73
C PHE A 168 -34.37 -10.68 -34.42
N GLN A 169 -35.37 -9.80 -34.26
CA GLN A 169 -36.13 -9.66 -33.00
C GLN A 169 -36.89 -10.92 -32.57
N HIS A 170 -37.11 -11.88 -33.48
CA HIS A 170 -37.80 -13.14 -33.18
C HIS A 170 -36.83 -14.27 -32.77
N SER A 171 -35.53 -14.05 -32.85
CA SER A 171 -34.52 -15.02 -32.45
C SER A 171 -34.26 -14.95 -30.95
N GLU A 172 -34.74 -15.97 -30.22
CA GLU A 172 -34.50 -16.10 -28.79
C GLU A 172 -32.99 -16.19 -28.47
N THR A 173 -32.24 -16.90 -29.33
CA THR A 173 -30.80 -17.12 -29.12
C THR A 173 -30.00 -15.82 -29.26
N ILE A 174 -30.26 -14.98 -30.26
CA ILE A 174 -29.61 -13.66 -30.43
C ILE A 174 -30.05 -12.72 -29.31
N THR A 175 -31.31 -12.76 -28.94
CA THR A 175 -31.89 -11.96 -27.87
C THR A 175 -31.20 -12.29 -26.52
N LEU A 176 -30.93 -13.56 -26.26
CA LEU A 176 -30.20 -14.00 -25.09
C LEU A 176 -28.77 -13.45 -25.07
N GLN A 177 -28.04 -13.43 -26.20
CA GLN A 177 -26.70 -12.83 -26.28
C GLN A 177 -26.72 -11.33 -25.93
N TYR A 178 -27.74 -10.62 -26.41
CA TYR A 178 -27.93 -9.20 -26.08
C TYR A 178 -28.19 -9.02 -24.57
N ALA A 179 -29.04 -9.83 -23.97
CA ALA A 179 -29.34 -9.79 -22.55
C ALA A 179 -28.05 -10.07 -21.69
N ILE A 180 -27.24 -11.08 -22.07
CA ILE A 180 -25.99 -11.39 -21.39
C ILE A 180 -25.02 -10.21 -21.44
N THR A 181 -24.90 -9.53 -22.59
CA THR A 181 -24.03 -8.35 -22.71
C THR A 181 -24.51 -7.19 -21.84
N LEU A 182 -25.83 -6.97 -21.76
CA LEU A 182 -26.40 -5.97 -20.85
C LEU A 182 -26.14 -6.31 -19.37
N VAL A 183 -26.14 -7.60 -19.02
CA VAL A 183 -25.71 -8.04 -17.67
C VAL A 183 -24.24 -7.70 -17.41
N SER A 184 -23.35 -7.97 -18.37
CA SER A 184 -21.92 -7.60 -18.25
C SER A 184 -21.75 -6.09 -18.06
N LEU A 185 -22.52 -5.28 -18.80
CA LEU A 185 -22.54 -3.83 -18.65
C LEU A 185 -23.05 -3.41 -17.25
N SER A 186 -24.17 -4.01 -16.78
CA SER A 186 -24.75 -3.70 -15.47
C SER A 186 -23.80 -3.99 -14.31
N ALA A 187 -22.95 -4.99 -14.43
CA ALA A 187 -21.97 -5.37 -13.41
C ALA A 187 -20.87 -4.31 -13.24
N LYS A 188 -20.55 -3.53 -14.27
CA LYS A 188 -19.49 -2.50 -14.26
C LYS A 188 -20.03 -1.08 -14.04
N GLN A 189 -21.31 -0.83 -14.29
CA GLN A 189 -21.93 0.46 -14.03
C GLN A 189 -21.98 0.77 -12.52
N VAL A 190 -21.65 2.01 -12.16
CA VAL A 190 -21.67 2.51 -10.78
C VAL A 190 -22.86 3.45 -10.55
N ASN A 191 -23.28 4.16 -11.58
CA ASN A 191 -24.38 5.11 -11.54
C ASN A 191 -25.74 4.38 -11.58
N VAL A 192 -26.59 4.65 -10.58
CA VAL A 192 -27.92 4.01 -10.45
C VAL A 192 -28.84 4.32 -11.64
N GLU A 193 -28.79 5.54 -12.19
CA GLU A 193 -29.62 5.92 -13.35
C GLU A 193 -29.21 5.15 -14.62
N GLU A 194 -27.92 4.98 -14.85
CA GLU A 194 -27.42 4.17 -15.97
C GLU A 194 -27.83 2.70 -15.81
N LEU A 195 -27.70 2.16 -14.60
CA LEU A 195 -28.15 0.81 -14.27
C LEU A 195 -29.65 0.62 -14.46
N LEU A 196 -30.45 1.62 -14.09
CA LEU A 196 -31.92 1.59 -14.31
C LEU A 196 -32.25 1.57 -15.80
N ASN A 197 -31.54 2.35 -16.61
CA ASN A 197 -31.71 2.34 -18.08
C ASN A 197 -31.33 0.98 -18.67
N THR A 198 -30.25 0.36 -18.20
CA THR A 198 -29.83 -0.99 -18.60
C THR A 198 -30.89 -2.02 -18.18
N ALA A 199 -31.42 -1.95 -16.95
CA ALA A 199 -32.45 -2.83 -16.45
C ALA A 199 -33.76 -2.69 -17.26
N ASN A 200 -34.14 -1.46 -17.65
CA ASN A 200 -35.30 -1.22 -18.52
C ASN A 200 -35.13 -1.82 -19.94
N SER A 201 -33.89 -1.80 -20.45
CA SER A 201 -33.59 -2.44 -21.74
C SER A 201 -33.72 -3.97 -21.63
N VAL A 202 -33.25 -4.59 -20.57
CA VAL A 202 -33.41 -6.04 -20.34
C VAL A 202 -34.86 -6.39 -20.05
N LYS A 203 -35.61 -5.51 -19.38
CA LYS A 203 -37.05 -5.67 -19.17
C LYS A 203 -37.82 -5.75 -20.49
N GLN A 204 -37.53 -4.84 -21.44
CA GLN A 204 -38.17 -4.89 -22.78
C GLN A 204 -37.88 -6.21 -23.49
N ILE A 205 -36.66 -6.73 -23.36
CA ILE A 205 -36.28 -8.04 -23.91
C ILE A 205 -37.11 -9.16 -23.24
N PHE A 206 -37.20 -9.12 -21.90
CA PHE A 206 -37.98 -10.09 -21.12
C PHE A 206 -39.45 -10.07 -21.52
N GLU A 207 -40.04 -8.90 -21.73
CA GLU A 207 -41.46 -8.78 -22.15
C GLU A 207 -41.75 -9.45 -23.49
N LEU A 208 -40.78 -9.56 -24.41
CA LEU A 208 -40.89 -10.28 -25.67
C LEU A 208 -40.77 -11.80 -25.50
N PHE A 209 -40.00 -12.28 -24.53
CA PHE A 209 -39.68 -13.69 -24.33
C PHE A 209 -39.97 -14.16 -22.90
N GLN A 210 -41.15 -13.86 -22.37
CA GLN A 210 -41.56 -14.19 -20.99
C GLN A 210 -41.52 -15.68 -20.64
N HIS A 211 -41.48 -16.56 -21.63
CA HIS A 211 -41.44 -18.00 -21.44
C HIS A 211 -39.98 -18.55 -21.42
N SER A 212 -39.00 -17.73 -21.75
CA SER A 212 -37.59 -18.11 -21.74
C SER A 212 -37.00 -17.94 -20.33
N GLU A 213 -36.74 -19.07 -19.68
CA GLU A 213 -36.06 -19.06 -18.35
C GLU A 213 -34.68 -18.38 -18.43
N ALA A 214 -33.93 -18.63 -19.53
CA ALA A 214 -32.59 -18.07 -19.70
C ALA A 214 -32.59 -16.52 -19.79
N ILE A 215 -33.50 -15.95 -20.58
CA ILE A 215 -33.65 -14.49 -20.69
C ILE A 215 -34.18 -13.90 -19.37
N THR A 216 -35.12 -14.59 -18.74
CA THR A 216 -35.69 -14.19 -17.46
C THR A 216 -34.66 -14.15 -16.37
N LEU A 217 -33.73 -15.10 -16.34
CA LEU A 217 -32.58 -15.11 -15.44
C LEU A 217 -31.67 -13.89 -15.64
N GLN A 218 -31.40 -13.49 -16.90
CA GLN A 218 -30.59 -12.29 -17.17
C GLN A 218 -31.27 -11.03 -16.65
N TYR A 219 -32.59 -10.93 -16.75
CA TYR A 219 -33.33 -9.81 -16.17
C TYR A 219 -33.24 -9.82 -14.64
N ALA A 220 -33.40 -10.94 -13.99
CA ALA A 220 -33.22 -11.06 -12.53
C ALA A 220 -31.81 -10.67 -12.07
N ILE A 221 -30.75 -11.10 -12.76
CA ILE A 221 -29.38 -10.74 -12.48
C ILE A 221 -29.17 -9.21 -12.61
N THR A 222 -29.72 -8.60 -13.66
CA THR A 222 -29.61 -7.14 -13.84
C THR A 222 -30.29 -6.37 -12.71
N LEU A 223 -31.46 -6.83 -12.26
CA LEU A 223 -32.18 -6.23 -11.14
C LEU A 223 -31.39 -6.40 -9.83
N VAL A 224 -30.71 -7.51 -9.63
CA VAL A 224 -29.82 -7.71 -8.47
C VAL A 224 -28.62 -6.76 -8.54
N SER A 225 -28.04 -6.55 -9.72
CA SER A 225 -26.95 -5.56 -9.90
C SER A 225 -27.44 -4.15 -9.55
N LEU A 226 -28.65 -3.78 -9.96
CA LEU A 226 -29.29 -2.51 -9.60
C LEU A 226 -29.49 -2.41 -8.07
N SER A 227 -30.05 -3.44 -7.43
CA SER A 227 -30.29 -3.45 -6.00
C SER A 227 -29.01 -3.32 -5.17
N ALA A 228 -27.88 -3.82 -5.65
CA ALA A 228 -26.60 -3.70 -4.98
C ALA A 228 -26.05 -2.23 -4.91
N LYS A 229 -26.57 -1.34 -5.77
CA LYS A 229 -26.16 0.07 -5.83
C LYS A 229 -27.20 1.04 -5.27
N GLN A 230 -28.43 0.61 -5.14
CA GLN A 230 -29.50 1.40 -4.52
C GLN A 230 -29.24 1.61 -3.03
N VAL A 231 -29.55 2.81 -2.54
CA VAL A 231 -29.38 3.20 -1.12
C VAL A 231 -30.73 3.37 -0.43
N ASN A 232 -31.77 3.71 -1.19
CA ASN A 232 -33.10 3.96 -0.68
C ASN A 232 -33.87 2.63 -0.49
N VAL A 233 -34.44 2.41 0.71
CA VAL A 233 -35.15 1.18 1.06
C VAL A 233 -36.38 0.96 0.18
N GLU A 234 -37.12 2.01 -0.18
CA GLU A 234 -38.30 1.91 -1.03
C GLU A 234 -37.94 1.46 -2.46
N GLU A 235 -36.85 2.00 -3.02
CA GLU A 235 -36.34 1.57 -4.33
C GLU A 235 -35.89 0.11 -4.30
N LEU A 236 -35.17 -0.29 -3.23
CA LEU A 236 -34.76 -1.68 -3.03
C LEU A 236 -35.94 -2.62 -2.89
N LEU A 237 -36.98 -2.21 -2.18
CA LEU A 237 -38.21 -2.99 -2.03
C LEU A 237 -38.91 -3.17 -3.38
N ASN A 238 -39.01 -2.10 -4.18
CA ASN A 238 -39.57 -2.16 -5.52
C ASN A 238 -38.79 -3.10 -6.44
N THR A 239 -37.47 -3.04 -6.36
CA THR A 239 -36.59 -3.94 -7.13
C THR A 239 -36.75 -5.39 -6.67
N ALA A 240 -36.76 -5.65 -5.36
CA ALA A 240 -37.03 -6.98 -4.82
C ALA A 240 -38.41 -7.53 -5.20
N ASN A 241 -39.45 -6.69 -5.22
CA ASN A 241 -40.79 -7.08 -5.68
C ASN A 241 -40.78 -7.42 -7.17
N SER A 242 -40.02 -6.71 -8.01
CA SER A 242 -39.88 -7.06 -9.42
C SER A 242 -39.20 -8.44 -9.59
N VAL A 243 -38.15 -8.74 -8.82
CA VAL A 243 -37.52 -10.08 -8.86
C VAL A 243 -38.44 -11.15 -8.30
N LYS A 244 -39.28 -10.82 -7.29
CA LYS A 244 -40.32 -11.72 -6.78
C LYS A 244 -41.30 -12.13 -7.87
N GLN A 245 -41.82 -11.18 -8.63
CA GLN A 245 -42.74 -11.45 -9.77
C GLN A 245 -42.07 -12.39 -10.78
N ILE A 246 -40.81 -12.20 -11.06
CA ILE A 246 -40.05 -13.10 -11.94
C ILE A 246 -39.96 -14.50 -11.34
N PHE A 247 -39.68 -14.63 -10.05
CA PHE A 247 -39.62 -15.92 -9.36
C PHE A 247 -40.99 -16.62 -9.35
N GLU A 248 -42.08 -15.89 -9.20
CA GLU A 248 -43.43 -16.46 -9.24
C GLU A 248 -43.78 -17.08 -10.61
N LEU A 249 -43.14 -16.64 -11.71
CA LEU A 249 -43.29 -17.27 -13.02
C LEU A 249 -42.46 -18.57 -13.15
N PHE A 250 -41.32 -18.63 -12.50
CA PHE A 250 -40.37 -19.76 -12.60
C PHE A 250 -40.06 -20.34 -11.21
N GLN A 251 -41.09 -20.74 -10.45
CA GLN A 251 -40.97 -21.18 -9.04
C GLN A 251 -40.04 -22.39 -8.85
N HIS A 252 -39.80 -23.18 -9.91
CA HIS A 252 -38.92 -24.36 -9.83
C HIS A 252 -37.46 -24.08 -10.19
N SER A 253 -37.15 -22.89 -10.66
CA SER A 253 -35.79 -22.48 -11.01
C SER A 253 -35.00 -22.10 -9.75
N GLU A 254 -33.97 -22.88 -9.41
CA GLU A 254 -33.06 -22.58 -8.32
C GLU A 254 -32.23 -21.30 -8.61
N ASP A 255 -31.83 -21.09 -9.87
CA ASP A 255 -31.03 -19.94 -10.28
C ASP A 255 -31.82 -18.62 -10.11
N ILE A 256 -33.10 -18.60 -10.51
CA ILE A 256 -33.97 -17.44 -10.33
C ILE A 256 -34.29 -17.25 -8.84
N ALA A 257 -34.52 -18.33 -8.09
CA ALA A 257 -34.71 -18.27 -6.64
C ALA A 257 -33.50 -17.67 -5.96
N LEU A 258 -32.28 -18.04 -6.39
CA LEU A 258 -31.03 -17.48 -5.87
C LEU A 258 -30.95 -15.95 -6.14
N GLN A 259 -31.33 -15.47 -7.31
CA GLN A 259 -31.38 -14.03 -7.61
C GLN A 259 -32.38 -13.30 -6.70
N TYR A 260 -33.58 -13.89 -6.49
CA TYR A 260 -34.54 -13.28 -5.60
C TYR A 260 -34.01 -13.20 -4.13
N THR A 261 -33.37 -14.24 -3.64
CA THR A 261 -32.75 -14.19 -2.32
C THR A 261 -31.61 -13.18 -2.22
N MET A 262 -30.84 -12.95 -3.30
CA MET A 262 -29.81 -11.91 -3.35
C MET A 262 -30.43 -10.51 -3.28
N ALA A 263 -31.51 -10.24 -3.99
CA ALA A 263 -32.21 -8.95 -3.90
C ALA A 263 -32.76 -8.71 -2.47
N LEU A 264 -33.27 -9.73 -1.80
CA LEU A 264 -33.72 -9.66 -0.41
C LEU A 264 -32.55 -9.44 0.57
N VAL A 265 -31.39 -10.03 0.33
CA VAL A 265 -30.16 -9.73 1.12
C VAL A 265 -29.78 -8.26 0.95
N ASN A 266 -29.74 -7.74 -0.27
CA ASN A 266 -29.42 -6.31 -0.52
C ASN A 266 -30.41 -5.39 0.20
N LEU A 267 -31.70 -5.68 0.15
CA LEU A 267 -32.74 -4.96 0.89
C LEU A 267 -32.47 -4.99 2.40
N SER A 268 -32.17 -6.16 2.97
CA SER A 268 -31.92 -6.32 4.41
C SER A 268 -30.71 -5.54 4.92
N THR A 269 -29.72 -5.23 4.09
CA THR A 269 -28.55 -4.42 4.49
C THR A 269 -28.88 -2.96 4.77
N LYS A 270 -30.05 -2.48 4.33
CA LYS A 270 -30.49 -1.08 4.47
C LYS A 270 -31.72 -0.94 5.38
N GLN A 271 -32.39 -2.03 5.69
CA GLN A 271 -33.48 -2.04 6.66
C GLN A 271 -32.90 -1.92 8.08
N VAL A 272 -33.44 -1.02 8.89
CA VAL A 272 -33.11 -0.83 10.31
C VAL A 272 -34.29 -1.22 11.21
N ASN A 273 -35.49 -1.44 10.63
CA ASN A 273 -36.69 -1.85 11.36
C ASN A 273 -36.71 -3.37 11.49
N VAL A 274 -36.76 -3.86 12.74
CA VAL A 274 -36.75 -5.31 13.06
C VAL A 274 -37.94 -6.04 12.41
N GLU A 275 -39.14 -5.42 12.34
CA GLU A 275 -40.33 -6.04 11.73
C GLU A 275 -40.17 -6.22 10.22
N GLU A 276 -39.58 -5.20 9.54
CA GLU A 276 -39.30 -5.28 8.10
C GLU A 276 -38.24 -6.37 7.81
N LEU A 277 -37.15 -6.40 8.60
CA LEU A 277 -36.12 -7.42 8.52
C LEU A 277 -36.66 -8.83 8.78
N LEU A 278 -37.58 -8.97 9.73
CA LEU A 278 -38.25 -10.25 10.01
C LEU A 278 -39.12 -10.69 8.83
N ASN A 279 -39.84 -9.77 8.18
CA ASN A 279 -40.61 -10.06 6.97
C ASN A 279 -39.72 -10.51 5.82
N THR A 280 -38.57 -9.82 5.64
CA THR A 280 -37.56 -10.20 4.65
C THR A 280 -36.99 -11.58 4.95
N ALA A 281 -36.64 -11.88 6.20
CA ALA A 281 -36.16 -13.19 6.64
C ALA A 281 -37.20 -14.29 6.40
N ASN A 282 -38.47 -14.03 6.69
CA ASN A 282 -39.56 -14.98 6.44
C ASN A 282 -39.74 -15.28 4.95
N SER A 283 -39.58 -14.27 4.07
CA SER A 283 -39.64 -14.45 2.61
C SER A 283 -38.52 -15.41 2.14
N ILE A 284 -37.26 -15.20 2.60
CA ILE A 284 -36.17 -16.12 2.24
C ILE A 284 -36.36 -17.51 2.85
N LYS A 285 -36.89 -17.58 4.08
CA LYS A 285 -37.20 -18.87 4.73
C LYS A 285 -38.11 -19.72 3.86
N GLN A 286 -39.18 -19.15 3.30
CA GLN A 286 -40.10 -19.86 2.39
C GLN A 286 -39.37 -20.42 1.17
N ILE A 287 -38.46 -19.64 0.56
CA ILE A 287 -37.65 -20.07 -0.56
C ILE A 287 -36.71 -21.21 -0.14
N PHE A 288 -36.03 -21.05 1.01
CA PHE A 288 -35.13 -22.05 1.55
C PHE A 288 -35.87 -23.39 1.84
N GLU A 289 -37.07 -23.33 2.36
CA GLU A 289 -37.88 -24.55 2.59
C GLU A 289 -38.22 -25.30 1.29
N GLN A 290 -38.30 -24.56 0.16
CA GLN A 290 -38.49 -25.15 -1.16
C GLN A 290 -37.19 -25.73 -1.74
N PHE A 291 -36.07 -25.06 -1.56
CA PHE A 291 -34.76 -25.45 -2.06
C PHE A 291 -33.80 -25.87 -0.95
N LYS A 292 -34.19 -26.79 -0.08
CA LYS A 292 -33.46 -27.19 1.14
C LYS A 292 -32.03 -27.69 0.90
N GLN A 293 -31.70 -28.16 -0.29
CA GLN A 293 -30.38 -28.66 -0.61
C GLN A 293 -29.44 -27.57 -1.19
N SER A 294 -29.96 -26.40 -1.48
CA SER A 294 -29.18 -25.29 -2.03
C SER A 294 -28.37 -24.60 -0.93
N GLU A 295 -27.04 -24.78 -0.96
CA GLU A 295 -26.11 -24.07 -0.10
C GLU A 295 -26.13 -22.56 -0.36
N GLY A 296 -26.27 -22.15 -1.63
CA GLY A 296 -26.35 -20.75 -2.02
C GLY A 296 -27.55 -20.04 -1.36
N ILE A 297 -28.74 -20.62 -1.42
CA ILE A 297 -29.96 -20.07 -0.79
C ILE A 297 -29.85 -20.12 0.76
N ALA A 298 -29.30 -21.19 1.31
CA ALA A 298 -29.02 -21.33 2.73
C ALA A 298 -28.10 -20.20 3.25
N LEU A 299 -27.05 -19.90 2.53
CA LEU A 299 -26.13 -18.79 2.84
C LEU A 299 -26.84 -17.43 2.81
N ARG A 300 -27.70 -17.17 1.82
CA ARG A 300 -28.47 -15.92 1.74
C ARG A 300 -29.46 -15.80 2.91
N TYR A 301 -30.08 -16.91 3.31
CA TYR A 301 -30.93 -16.91 4.50
C TYR A 301 -30.13 -16.61 5.77
N ALA A 302 -28.97 -17.23 5.94
CA ALA A 302 -28.08 -16.94 7.07
C ALA A 302 -27.61 -15.45 7.07
N ASN A 303 -27.35 -14.85 5.91
CA ASN A 303 -26.97 -13.43 5.80
C ASN A 303 -28.09 -12.50 6.29
N VAL A 304 -29.35 -12.75 5.90
CA VAL A 304 -30.48 -11.91 6.38
C VAL A 304 -30.74 -12.11 7.86
N LEU A 305 -30.62 -13.34 8.36
CA LEU A 305 -30.70 -13.59 9.80
C LEU A 305 -29.57 -12.88 10.57
N PHE A 306 -28.36 -12.82 10.01
CA PHE A 306 -27.29 -12.01 10.60
C PHE A 306 -27.66 -10.51 10.61
N ASN A 307 -28.15 -9.94 9.51
CA ASN A 307 -28.58 -8.54 9.46
C ASN A 307 -29.70 -8.27 10.46
N LEU A 308 -30.65 -9.18 10.62
CA LEU A 308 -31.69 -9.10 11.64
C LEU A 308 -31.10 -9.11 13.05
N SER A 309 -30.07 -9.93 13.29
CA SER A 309 -29.41 -10.04 14.60
C SER A 309 -28.66 -8.75 15.01
N VAL A 310 -28.26 -7.92 14.07
CA VAL A 310 -27.61 -6.62 14.33
C VAL A 310 -28.57 -5.62 14.96
N GLU A 311 -29.84 -5.62 14.49
CA GLU A 311 -30.86 -4.67 14.93
C GLU A 311 -31.67 -5.17 16.15
N GLN A 312 -31.57 -6.45 16.53
CA GLN A 312 -32.26 -7.02 17.66
C GLN A 312 -31.55 -6.71 18.98
N VAL A 313 -32.23 -6.02 19.90
CA VAL A 313 -31.77 -5.74 21.27
C VAL A 313 -32.34 -6.75 22.25
N ASN A 314 -33.48 -7.37 21.95
CA ASN A 314 -34.11 -8.37 22.83
C ASN A 314 -33.37 -9.71 22.76
N ILE A 315 -32.76 -10.11 23.85
CA ILE A 315 -31.96 -11.34 23.96
C ILE A 315 -32.75 -12.61 23.56
N LYS A 316 -34.06 -12.69 23.84
CA LYS A 316 -34.86 -13.86 23.47
C LYS A 316 -35.07 -13.95 21.95
N GLU A 317 -35.34 -12.81 21.31
CA GLU A 317 -35.48 -12.75 19.84
C GLU A 317 -34.17 -13.06 19.17
N LEU A 318 -33.08 -12.46 19.67
CA LEU A 318 -31.73 -12.69 19.18
C LEU A 318 -31.25 -14.16 19.35
N ASP A 319 -31.61 -14.79 20.50
CA ASP A 319 -31.32 -16.23 20.69
C ASP A 319 -32.13 -17.10 19.71
N HIS A 320 -33.39 -16.74 19.43
CA HIS A 320 -34.20 -17.43 18.43
C HIS A 320 -33.58 -17.30 17.01
N THR A 321 -33.15 -16.09 16.63
CA THR A 321 -32.49 -15.82 15.34
C THR A 321 -31.18 -16.62 15.26
N THR A 322 -30.36 -16.59 16.32
CA THR A 322 -29.12 -17.36 16.43
C THR A 322 -29.34 -18.86 16.26
N ASN A 323 -30.40 -19.41 16.89
CA ASN A 323 -30.78 -20.82 16.78
C ASN A 323 -31.23 -21.17 15.34
N SER A 324 -31.86 -20.24 14.62
CA SER A 324 -32.21 -20.43 13.20
C SER A 324 -30.95 -20.54 12.34
N VAL A 325 -29.95 -19.65 12.52
CA VAL A 325 -28.66 -19.75 11.83
C VAL A 325 -27.92 -21.04 12.17
N LYS A 326 -27.98 -21.46 13.44
CA LYS A 326 -27.41 -22.73 13.89
C LYS A 326 -28.01 -23.92 13.15
N GLN A 327 -29.32 -23.97 12.98
CA GLN A 327 -29.99 -25.05 12.22
C GLN A 327 -29.52 -25.10 10.77
N ILE A 328 -29.37 -23.97 10.12
CA ILE A 328 -28.80 -23.86 8.76
C ILE A 328 -27.36 -24.43 8.75
N PHE A 329 -26.51 -23.98 9.68
CA PHE A 329 -25.13 -24.48 9.81
C PHE A 329 -25.08 -26.00 10.06
N GLU A 330 -25.95 -26.55 10.89
CA GLU A 330 -25.99 -28.00 11.15
C GLU A 330 -26.36 -28.82 9.90
N GLN A 331 -27.11 -28.24 8.96
CA GLN A 331 -27.43 -28.83 7.68
C GLN A 331 -26.23 -28.75 6.69
N PHE A 332 -25.53 -27.62 6.68
CA PHE A 332 -24.39 -27.34 5.80
C PHE A 332 -23.07 -27.25 6.57
N LYS A 333 -22.76 -28.27 7.35
CA LYS A 333 -21.60 -28.29 8.28
C LYS A 333 -20.25 -28.03 7.63
N GLN A 334 -20.10 -28.30 6.32
CA GLN A 334 -18.83 -28.13 5.62
C GLN A 334 -18.65 -26.73 5.03
N SER A 335 -19.70 -25.90 5.02
CA SER A 335 -19.66 -24.54 4.49
C SER A 335 -19.01 -23.60 5.50
N GLU A 336 -17.84 -23.06 5.13
CA GLU A 336 -17.15 -22.04 5.90
C GLU A 336 -17.93 -20.73 5.91
N ASP A 337 -18.56 -20.36 4.79
CA ASP A 337 -19.33 -19.12 4.65
C ASP A 337 -20.54 -19.11 5.60
N ILE A 338 -21.27 -20.22 5.69
CA ILE A 338 -22.40 -20.36 6.63
C ILE A 338 -21.91 -20.39 8.08
N ALA A 339 -20.77 -21.08 8.34
CA ALA A 339 -20.12 -21.08 9.65
C ALA A 339 -19.73 -19.67 10.08
N LEU A 340 -19.24 -18.85 9.15
CA LEU A 340 -18.89 -17.45 9.38
C LEU A 340 -20.12 -16.61 9.77
N GLN A 341 -21.25 -16.76 9.08
CA GLN A 341 -22.49 -16.06 9.46
C GLN A 341 -22.98 -16.49 10.85
N TYR A 342 -22.86 -17.77 11.19
CA TYR A 342 -23.19 -18.26 12.52
C TYR A 342 -22.25 -17.65 13.58
N ALA A 343 -20.93 -17.58 13.31
CA ALA A 343 -19.97 -16.95 14.20
C ALA A 343 -20.29 -15.46 14.44
N LYS A 344 -20.63 -14.72 13.37
CA LYS A 344 -21.05 -13.31 13.47
C LYS A 344 -22.29 -13.12 14.35
N THR A 345 -23.30 -13.98 14.16
CA THR A 345 -24.54 -13.93 14.94
C THR A 345 -24.28 -14.24 16.43
N LEU A 346 -23.37 -15.17 16.73
CA LEU A 346 -22.93 -15.46 18.08
C LEU A 346 -22.22 -14.27 18.75
N VAL A 347 -21.47 -13.46 17.99
CA VAL A 347 -20.87 -12.23 18.52
C VAL A 347 -21.95 -11.26 18.95
N ASN A 348 -22.99 -11.02 18.12
CA ASN A 348 -24.11 -10.14 18.47
C ASN A 348 -24.85 -10.65 19.71
N LEU A 349 -25.14 -11.95 19.79
CA LEU A 349 -25.75 -12.56 20.98
C LEU A 349 -24.88 -12.33 22.22
N SER A 350 -23.59 -12.58 22.14
CA SER A 350 -22.67 -12.43 23.27
C SER A 350 -22.53 -10.99 23.76
N ALA A 351 -22.73 -9.99 22.87
CA ALA A 351 -22.68 -8.57 23.21
C ALA A 351 -23.87 -8.15 24.09
N GLU A 352 -25.06 -8.68 23.81
CA GLU A 352 -26.30 -8.36 24.53
C GLU A 352 -26.47 -9.17 25.84
N GLN A 353 -25.76 -10.31 25.96
CA GLN A 353 -25.81 -11.15 27.16
C GLN A 353 -25.15 -10.45 28.37
N THR A 354 -25.84 -10.41 29.49
CA THR A 354 -25.39 -9.71 30.70
C THR A 354 -24.67 -10.62 31.72
N LYS A 355 -24.87 -11.92 31.65
CA LYS A 355 -24.30 -12.89 32.59
C LYS A 355 -23.15 -13.67 31.97
N SER A 356 -22.01 -13.75 32.65
CA SER A 356 -20.84 -14.49 32.17
C SER A 356 -21.13 -15.96 31.83
N LYS A 357 -22.04 -16.62 32.55
CA LYS A 357 -22.50 -18.00 32.30
C LYS A 357 -23.19 -18.18 30.94
N GLU A 358 -23.98 -17.19 30.53
CA GLU A 358 -24.65 -17.19 29.21
C GLU A 358 -23.65 -17.01 28.09
N ILE A 359 -22.75 -16.03 28.25
CA ILE A 359 -21.67 -15.78 27.25
C ILE A 359 -20.72 -16.99 27.18
N ALA A 360 -20.43 -17.68 28.29
CA ALA A 360 -19.61 -18.89 28.27
C ALA A 360 -20.23 -20.02 27.43
N LYS A 361 -21.57 -20.17 27.42
CA LYS A 361 -22.25 -21.11 26.50
C LYS A 361 -22.09 -20.70 25.02
N THR A 362 -22.28 -19.41 24.76
CA THR A 362 -22.06 -18.84 23.41
C THR A 362 -20.61 -19.02 22.98
N THR A 363 -19.65 -18.81 23.89
CA THR A 363 -18.23 -19.06 23.67
C THR A 363 -17.94 -20.52 23.30
N GLN A 364 -18.60 -21.48 23.94
CA GLN A 364 -18.45 -22.90 23.59
C GLN A 364 -18.98 -23.23 22.20
N GLN A 365 -20.05 -22.56 21.77
CA GLN A 365 -20.59 -22.75 20.41
C GLN A 365 -19.62 -22.26 19.34
N ILE A 366 -19.08 -21.03 19.47
CA ILE A 366 -18.14 -20.48 18.51
C ILE A 366 -16.79 -21.23 18.56
N GLN A 367 -16.38 -21.72 19.73
CA GLN A 367 -15.18 -22.55 19.84
C GLN A 367 -15.30 -23.84 19.03
N ASN A 368 -16.49 -24.45 19.00
CA ASN A 368 -16.75 -25.66 18.23
C ASN A 368 -16.68 -25.37 16.71
N ILE A 369 -17.15 -24.20 16.27
CA ILE A 369 -17.00 -23.72 14.89
C ILE A 369 -15.51 -23.53 14.56
N TYR A 370 -14.79 -22.79 15.41
CA TYR A 370 -13.37 -22.51 15.22
C TYR A 370 -12.52 -23.80 15.17
N LYS A 371 -12.77 -24.78 16.01
CA LYS A 371 -12.06 -26.07 15.97
C LYS A 371 -12.19 -26.78 14.62
N LYS A 372 -13.30 -26.55 13.92
CA LYS A 372 -13.55 -27.15 12.62
C LYS A 372 -12.91 -26.34 11.46
N PHE A 373 -12.87 -25.03 11.60
CA PHE A 373 -12.34 -24.09 10.62
C PHE A 373 -11.18 -23.29 11.23
N ASN A 374 -10.19 -23.98 11.79
CA ASN A 374 -9.08 -23.37 12.54
C ASN A 374 -8.10 -22.59 11.70
N GLU A 375 -8.12 -22.74 10.37
CA GLU A 375 -7.33 -21.97 9.41
C GLU A 375 -8.03 -20.66 8.98
N SER A 376 -9.31 -20.52 9.28
CA SER A 376 -10.09 -19.34 8.95
C SER A 376 -9.77 -18.19 9.89
N LYS A 377 -9.07 -17.16 9.35
CA LYS A 377 -8.75 -15.92 10.07
C LYS A 377 -10.00 -15.19 10.52
N ASP A 378 -11.05 -15.18 9.69
CA ASP A 378 -12.29 -14.47 10.00
C ASP A 378 -13.04 -15.14 11.16
N ILE A 379 -13.20 -16.46 11.14
CA ILE A 379 -13.83 -17.20 12.25
C ILE A 379 -13.00 -17.03 13.52
N ALA A 380 -11.67 -17.07 13.43
CA ALA A 380 -10.75 -16.80 14.54
C ALA A 380 -10.97 -15.40 15.14
N LEU A 381 -11.14 -14.39 14.30
CA LEU A 381 -11.42 -13.01 14.74
C LEU A 381 -12.75 -12.91 15.49
N TYR A 382 -13.82 -13.50 14.97
CA TYR A 382 -15.13 -13.49 15.65
C TYR A 382 -15.11 -14.29 16.95
N TYR A 383 -14.37 -15.38 17.01
CA TYR A 383 -14.13 -16.08 18.26
C TYR A 383 -13.40 -15.20 19.27
N GLY A 384 -12.37 -14.47 18.84
CA GLY A 384 -11.69 -13.46 19.65
C GLY A 384 -12.64 -12.39 20.19
N MET A 385 -13.61 -11.93 19.40
CA MET A 385 -14.62 -10.94 19.83
C MET A 385 -15.52 -11.50 20.93
N VAL A 386 -15.98 -12.73 20.82
CA VAL A 386 -16.79 -13.38 21.88
C VAL A 386 -15.98 -13.54 23.17
N LEU A 387 -14.68 -13.88 23.07
CA LEU A 387 -13.78 -13.95 24.24
C LEU A 387 -13.59 -12.57 24.90
N VAL A 388 -13.52 -11.49 24.12
CA VAL A 388 -13.52 -10.11 24.67
C VAL A 388 -14.81 -9.85 25.44
N ASN A 389 -15.97 -10.13 24.85
CA ASN A 389 -17.28 -9.96 25.52
C ASN A 389 -17.36 -10.79 26.82
N LEU A 390 -16.89 -12.03 26.79
CA LEU A 390 -16.83 -12.89 28.00
C LEU A 390 -15.93 -12.25 29.06
N SER A 391 -14.72 -11.82 28.69
CA SER A 391 -13.75 -11.25 29.63
C SER A 391 -14.27 -9.99 30.33
N THR A 392 -15.11 -9.19 29.66
CA THR A 392 -15.70 -7.99 30.28
C THR A 392 -16.66 -8.28 31.43
N LYS A 393 -17.30 -9.43 31.40
CA LYS A 393 -18.34 -9.85 32.41
C LYS A 393 -17.82 -10.83 33.46
N GLN A 394 -16.62 -11.34 33.29
CA GLN A 394 -15.97 -12.17 34.32
C GLN A 394 -15.45 -11.31 35.46
N ILE A 395 -15.73 -11.70 36.68
CA ILE A 395 -15.32 -11.03 37.93
C ILE A 395 -14.21 -11.79 38.65
N ASN A 396 -13.92 -13.03 38.24
CA ASN A 396 -12.89 -13.89 38.82
C ASN A 396 -11.62 -13.83 37.94
N VAL A 397 -10.45 -13.57 38.57
CA VAL A 397 -9.15 -13.46 37.89
C VAL A 397 -8.79 -14.76 37.17
N GLU A 398 -9.03 -15.93 37.79
CA GLU A 398 -8.67 -17.21 37.20
C GLU A 398 -9.51 -17.55 35.95
N GLU A 399 -10.81 -17.28 36.00
CA GLU A 399 -11.69 -17.44 34.83
C GLU A 399 -11.18 -16.54 33.67
N ARG A 400 -10.76 -15.29 33.99
CA ARG A 400 -10.27 -14.36 33.00
C ARG A 400 -8.89 -14.76 32.44
N ARG A 401 -8.02 -15.36 33.27
CA ARG A 401 -6.78 -15.99 32.82
C ARG A 401 -7.02 -17.11 31.80
N ASN A 402 -8.01 -17.97 32.07
CA ASN A 402 -8.38 -19.02 31.14
C ASN A 402 -8.89 -18.46 29.80
N THR A 403 -9.68 -17.40 29.83
CA THR A 403 -10.11 -16.68 28.63
C THR A 403 -8.91 -16.05 27.88
N THR A 404 -7.96 -15.48 28.61
CA THR A 404 -6.71 -14.95 28.07
C THR A 404 -5.87 -16.02 27.38
N ASN A 405 -5.76 -17.22 27.98
CA ASN A 405 -5.05 -18.34 27.38
C ASN A 405 -5.72 -18.81 26.07
N SER A 406 -7.06 -18.81 26.03
CA SER A 406 -7.78 -19.19 24.81
C SER A 406 -7.52 -18.23 23.65
N ILE A 407 -7.54 -16.93 23.88
CA ILE A 407 -7.27 -15.97 22.80
C ILE A 407 -5.77 -15.90 22.45
N LYS A 408 -4.88 -16.17 23.41
CA LYS A 408 -3.45 -16.31 23.15
C LYS A 408 -3.16 -17.40 22.13
N GLN A 409 -3.80 -18.58 22.27
CA GLN A 409 -3.67 -19.68 21.32
C GLN A 409 -4.11 -19.27 19.90
N ILE A 410 -5.18 -18.48 19.78
CA ILE A 410 -5.63 -17.94 18.50
C ILE A 410 -4.57 -16.98 17.93
N PHE A 411 -4.07 -16.05 18.75
CA PHE A 411 -3.06 -15.11 18.34
C PHE A 411 -1.75 -15.78 17.88
N GLU A 412 -1.32 -16.83 18.54
CA GLU A 412 -0.12 -17.60 18.16
C GLU A 412 -0.21 -18.21 16.75
N LEU A 413 -1.43 -18.51 16.27
CA LEU A 413 -1.65 -18.98 14.89
C LEU A 413 -1.73 -17.83 13.88
N PHE A 414 -2.17 -16.64 14.30
CA PHE A 414 -2.41 -15.48 13.43
C PHE A 414 -1.61 -14.27 13.89
N GLN A 415 -0.31 -14.42 14.17
CA GLN A 415 0.56 -13.40 14.79
C GLN A 415 0.65 -12.08 14.02
N HIS A 416 0.43 -12.11 12.71
CA HIS A 416 0.49 -10.92 11.84
C HIS A 416 -0.88 -10.23 11.68
N SER A 417 -1.94 -10.73 12.31
CA SER A 417 -3.26 -10.12 12.25
C SER A 417 -3.41 -9.05 13.34
N GLU A 418 -3.40 -7.77 12.93
CA GLU A 418 -3.62 -6.66 13.86
C GLU A 418 -4.96 -6.76 14.57
N ASP A 419 -6.02 -7.18 13.89
CA ASP A 419 -7.36 -7.31 14.47
C ASP A 419 -7.42 -8.37 15.58
N ILE A 420 -6.80 -9.53 15.36
CA ILE A 420 -6.74 -10.61 16.38
C ILE A 420 -5.83 -10.17 17.53
N ALA A 421 -4.68 -9.56 17.22
CA ALA A 421 -3.77 -9.00 18.22
C ALA A 421 -4.47 -7.96 19.11
N LEU A 422 -5.28 -7.08 18.50
CA LEU A 422 -6.09 -6.10 19.24
C LEU A 422 -7.09 -6.80 20.19
N ARG A 423 -7.76 -7.87 19.75
CA ARG A 423 -8.68 -8.62 20.62
C ARG A 423 -7.93 -9.26 21.79
N TYR A 424 -6.74 -9.81 21.54
CA TYR A 424 -5.89 -10.34 22.61
C TYR A 424 -5.48 -9.23 23.60
N ALA A 425 -5.02 -8.09 23.13
CA ALA A 425 -4.69 -6.95 23.98
C ALA A 425 -5.90 -6.44 24.80
N MET A 426 -7.12 -6.46 24.23
CA MET A 426 -8.34 -6.10 24.95
C MET A 426 -8.67 -7.08 26.08
N VAL A 427 -8.49 -8.39 25.88
CA VAL A 427 -8.68 -9.38 26.95
C VAL A 427 -7.63 -9.22 28.05
N LEU A 428 -6.37 -8.95 27.69
CA LEU A 428 -5.30 -8.63 28.63
C LEU A 428 -5.62 -7.35 29.43
N PHE A 429 -6.14 -6.30 28.79
CA PHE A 429 -6.61 -5.11 29.49
C PHE A 429 -7.71 -5.40 30.50
N ASN A 430 -8.69 -6.23 30.11
CA ASN A 430 -9.72 -6.64 31.03
C ASN A 430 -9.16 -7.47 32.20
N LEU A 431 -8.12 -8.29 31.96
CA LEU A 431 -7.43 -9.02 33.03
C LEU A 431 -6.70 -8.04 33.96
N ALA A 432 -5.95 -7.08 33.44
CA ALA A 432 -5.22 -6.07 34.22
C ALA A 432 -6.14 -5.29 35.19
N LYS A 433 -7.40 -5.03 34.78
CA LYS A 433 -8.39 -4.34 35.61
C LYS A 433 -8.82 -5.13 36.87
N LEU A 434 -8.64 -6.42 36.89
CA LEU A 434 -8.98 -7.27 38.05
C LEU A 434 -7.78 -7.62 38.93
N GLN A 435 -6.57 -7.39 38.44
CA GLN A 435 -5.34 -7.67 39.15
C GLN A 435 -5.08 -6.56 40.17
N ASN A 436 -4.79 -6.96 41.41
CA ASN A 436 -4.51 -6.06 42.53
C ASN A 436 -3.02 -5.92 42.82
N GLU A 437 -2.22 -6.91 42.39
CA GLU A 437 -0.78 -6.92 42.61
C GLU A 437 -0.07 -6.24 41.44
N ARG A 438 0.83 -5.27 41.72
CA ARG A 438 1.56 -4.49 40.73
C ARG A 438 2.38 -5.36 39.76
N ASP A 439 3.02 -6.41 40.29
CA ASP A 439 3.81 -7.34 39.49
C ASP A 439 2.95 -8.16 38.51
N GLU A 440 1.73 -8.51 38.88
CA GLU A 440 0.78 -9.19 37.98
C GLU A 440 0.37 -8.26 36.81
N VAL A 441 0.08 -7.00 37.14
CA VAL A 441 -0.25 -6.00 36.13
C VAL A 441 0.97 -5.78 35.21
N GLY A 442 2.20 -5.68 35.76
CA GLY A 442 3.44 -5.57 35.01
C GLY A 442 3.64 -6.72 34.03
N ASN A 443 3.41 -7.96 34.48
CA ASN A 443 3.49 -9.13 33.61
C ASN A 443 2.43 -9.12 32.48
N THR A 444 1.25 -8.59 32.76
CA THR A 444 0.19 -8.44 31.74
C THR A 444 0.57 -7.38 30.71
N VAL A 445 1.16 -6.26 31.16
CA VAL A 445 1.68 -5.21 30.25
C VAL A 445 2.82 -5.75 29.38
N LYS A 446 3.75 -6.53 29.92
CA LYS A 446 4.82 -7.18 29.15
C LYS A 446 4.29 -8.01 27.99
N GLN A 447 3.18 -8.74 28.20
CA GLN A 447 2.55 -9.50 27.11
C GLN A 447 2.01 -8.59 26.00
N ILE A 448 1.41 -7.42 26.34
CA ILE A 448 0.94 -6.47 25.34
C ILE A 448 2.11 -5.81 24.62
N LEU A 449 3.19 -5.47 25.33
CA LEU A 449 4.40 -4.92 24.72
C LEU A 449 5.07 -5.93 23.76
N ALA A 450 5.03 -7.21 24.09
CA ALA A 450 5.50 -8.26 23.18
C ALA A 450 4.67 -8.33 21.86
N ILE A 451 3.37 -8.05 21.92
CA ILE A 451 2.55 -7.91 20.69
C ILE A 451 3.04 -6.72 19.86
N LEU A 452 3.32 -5.58 20.52
CA LEU A 452 3.80 -4.36 19.85
C LEU A 452 5.17 -4.53 19.22
N THR A 453 5.99 -5.47 19.68
CA THR A 453 7.29 -5.78 19.04
C THR A 453 7.11 -6.22 17.58
N ASN A 454 6.05 -6.98 17.30
CA ASN A 454 5.76 -7.50 15.97
C ASN A 454 4.80 -6.60 15.17
N LEU A 455 3.96 -5.82 15.88
CA LEU A 455 2.89 -5.03 15.29
C LEU A 455 2.90 -3.61 15.88
N SER A 456 3.36 -2.62 15.12
CA SER A 456 3.38 -1.21 15.55
C SER A 456 1.96 -0.58 15.48
N SER A 457 1.03 -1.10 16.28
CA SER A 457 -0.38 -0.71 16.29
C SER A 457 -0.66 0.42 17.29
N VAL A 458 -1.18 1.54 16.80
CA VAL A 458 -1.65 2.67 17.63
C VAL A 458 -2.77 2.25 18.60
N LYS A 459 -3.69 1.41 18.14
CA LYS A 459 -4.83 0.93 18.96
C LYS A 459 -4.38 0.05 20.13
N ILE A 460 -3.39 -0.81 19.90
CA ILE A 460 -2.82 -1.65 20.98
C ILE A 460 -1.99 -0.79 21.93
N PHE A 461 -1.26 0.19 21.41
CA PHE A 461 -0.51 1.15 22.24
C PHE A 461 -1.44 1.97 23.14
N GLU A 462 -2.59 2.40 22.65
CA GLU A 462 -3.59 3.08 23.48
C GLU A 462 -4.03 2.23 24.69
N ILE A 463 -4.14 0.91 24.52
CA ILE A 463 -4.45 0.00 25.61
C ILE A 463 -3.36 0.03 26.68
N VAL A 464 -2.08 0.04 26.28
CA VAL A 464 -0.95 0.17 27.22
C VAL A 464 -1.06 1.47 27.99
N VAL A 465 -1.26 2.60 27.32
CA VAL A 465 -1.44 3.91 27.96
C VAL A 465 -2.56 3.89 28.98
N LYS A 466 -3.74 3.33 28.65
CA LYS A 466 -4.87 3.19 29.56
C LYS A 466 -4.57 2.32 30.80
N ILE A 467 -3.73 1.30 30.68
CA ILE A 467 -3.33 0.49 31.84
C ILE A 467 -2.47 1.31 32.78
N PHE A 468 -1.51 2.05 32.27
CA PHE A 468 -0.61 2.90 33.08
C PHE A 468 -1.33 4.08 33.73
N GLU A 469 -2.32 4.68 33.05
CA GLU A 469 -3.17 5.71 33.66
C GLU A 469 -3.94 5.20 34.86
N ASN A 470 -4.39 3.95 34.81
CA ASN A 470 -5.10 3.33 35.94
C ASN A 470 -4.15 2.78 37.02
N ASN A 471 -2.91 2.47 36.66
CA ASN A 471 -1.90 1.85 37.52
C ASN A 471 -0.51 2.51 37.27
N PRO A 472 -0.31 3.76 37.71
CA PRO A 472 0.90 4.52 37.36
C PRO A 472 2.20 3.91 37.91
N ASP A 473 2.11 3.19 39.04
CA ASP A 473 3.26 2.55 39.71
C ASP A 473 3.56 1.13 39.20
N THR A 474 3.06 0.74 38.02
CA THR A 474 3.30 -0.59 37.44
C THR A 474 4.80 -0.75 37.14
N PRO A 475 5.48 -1.75 37.71
CA PRO A 475 6.89 -1.96 37.45
C PRO A 475 7.11 -2.47 36.03
N LEU A 476 8.03 -1.82 35.31
CA LEU A 476 8.46 -2.24 33.98
C LEU A 476 9.98 -2.22 33.93
N ASP A 477 10.57 -3.30 33.47
CA ASP A 477 12.00 -3.33 33.14
C ASP A 477 12.21 -2.65 31.77
N THR A 478 13.23 -1.82 31.66
CA THR A 478 13.61 -1.16 30.40
C THR A 478 13.87 -2.15 29.27
N ASN A 479 14.37 -3.36 29.60
CA ASN A 479 14.60 -4.43 28.63
C ASN A 479 13.29 -5.02 28.01
N ASP A 480 12.15 -4.82 28.65
CA ASP A 480 10.86 -5.32 28.18
C ASP A 480 10.16 -4.33 27.25
N ILE A 481 10.72 -3.13 27.07
CA ILE A 481 10.12 -2.07 26.25
C ILE A 481 10.55 -2.26 24.80
N PRO A 482 9.61 -2.47 23.86
CA PRO A 482 9.93 -2.56 22.43
C PRO A 482 10.22 -1.16 21.87
N PHE A 483 11.41 -0.66 22.14
CA PHE A 483 11.82 0.72 21.89
C PHE A 483 11.57 1.15 20.43
N THR A 484 11.96 0.31 19.47
CA THR A 484 11.79 0.59 18.03
C THR A 484 10.32 0.74 17.64
N SER A 485 9.47 -0.18 18.10
CA SER A 485 8.03 -0.16 17.78
C SER A 485 7.32 1.02 18.42
N LEU A 486 7.65 1.35 19.66
CA LEU A 486 7.10 2.52 20.34
C LEU A 486 7.52 3.82 19.67
N THR A 487 8.79 3.93 19.26
CA THR A 487 9.26 5.10 18.51
C THR A 487 8.49 5.27 17.19
N LYS A 488 8.26 4.19 16.43
CA LYS A 488 7.45 4.24 15.20
C LYS A 488 6.00 4.71 15.47
N ILE A 489 5.40 4.23 16.55
CA ILE A 489 4.03 4.65 16.92
C ILE A 489 4.02 6.13 17.28
N LEU A 490 4.97 6.60 18.08
CA LEU A 490 5.06 7.99 18.49
C LEU A 490 5.35 8.91 17.31
N ASP A 491 6.23 8.50 16.39
CA ASP A 491 6.49 9.23 15.15
C ASP A 491 5.22 9.33 14.29
N LYS A 492 4.45 8.24 14.19
CA LYS A 492 3.16 8.26 13.50
C LYS A 492 2.17 9.24 14.14
N LEU A 493 2.05 9.21 15.47
CA LEU A 493 1.16 10.12 16.20
C LEU A 493 1.60 11.59 16.10
N CYS A 494 2.92 11.83 16.14
CA CYS A 494 3.49 13.19 16.12
C CYS A 494 3.51 13.78 14.71
N PHE A 495 3.94 13.03 13.68
CA PHE A 495 4.28 13.58 12.38
C PHE A 495 3.32 13.23 11.24
N TYR A 496 2.61 12.10 11.34
CA TYR A 496 1.80 11.60 10.22
C TYR A 496 0.29 11.69 10.45
N SER A 497 -0.16 12.00 11.66
CA SER A 497 -1.58 12.12 11.96
C SER A 497 -2.00 13.57 12.20
N ASN A 498 -3.13 13.97 11.60
CA ASN A 498 -3.82 15.23 11.89
C ASN A 498 -5.04 15.00 12.78
N ASP A 499 -5.27 13.79 13.27
CA ASP A 499 -6.41 13.44 14.09
C ASP A 499 -6.21 13.95 15.53
N SER A 500 -7.21 14.62 16.05
CA SER A 500 -7.23 15.12 17.43
C SER A 500 -7.11 13.99 18.46
N PHE A 501 -7.65 12.81 18.16
CA PHE A 501 -7.53 11.62 19.01
C PHE A 501 -6.09 11.14 19.12
N ASP A 502 -5.39 11.04 17.99
CA ASP A 502 -3.99 10.62 17.95
C ASP A 502 -3.10 11.60 18.70
N ARG A 503 -3.38 12.90 18.60
CA ARG A 503 -2.67 13.94 19.32
C ARG A 503 -2.87 13.83 20.84
N LYS A 504 -4.10 13.59 21.29
CA LYS A 504 -4.39 13.34 22.71
C LYS A 504 -3.69 12.10 23.22
N LEU A 505 -3.64 11.04 22.41
CA LEU A 505 -2.92 9.81 22.76
C LEU A 505 -1.41 10.07 22.90
N LEU A 506 -0.80 10.85 22.00
CA LEU A 506 0.61 11.27 22.10
C LEU A 506 0.89 11.99 23.42
N ILE A 507 0.08 13.00 23.75
CA ILE A 507 0.22 13.78 24.99
C ILE A 507 0.09 12.88 26.22
N ARG A 508 -0.90 12.00 26.26
CA ARG A 508 -1.12 11.04 27.36
C ARG A 508 0.08 10.11 27.54
N ALA A 509 0.58 9.55 26.42
CA ALA A 509 1.70 8.63 26.46
C ALA A 509 3.01 9.29 26.95
N LEU A 510 3.28 10.52 26.52
CA LEU A 510 4.46 11.27 26.95
C LEU A 510 4.37 11.75 28.41
N ASN A 511 3.17 11.99 28.93
CA ASN A 511 2.95 12.30 30.35
C ASN A 511 3.24 11.13 31.31
N LEU A 512 3.15 9.90 30.82
CA LEU A 512 3.32 8.70 31.64
C LEU A 512 4.78 8.23 31.76
N ASP A 513 5.75 8.97 31.22
CA ASP A 513 7.17 8.57 31.15
C ASP A 513 7.41 7.12 30.61
N LEU A 514 6.45 6.60 29.87
CA LEU A 514 6.55 5.28 29.21
C LEU A 514 7.66 5.25 28.16
N VAL A 515 8.08 6.42 27.72
CA VAL A 515 9.01 6.60 26.63
C VAL A 515 10.32 7.16 27.19
N ILE A 516 11.32 6.30 27.30
CA ILE A 516 12.68 6.67 27.75
C ILE A 516 13.46 7.37 26.62
N ASN A 517 12.87 7.50 25.44
CA ASN A 517 13.53 8.09 24.29
C ASN A 517 13.70 9.60 24.47
N THR A 518 14.93 10.05 24.58
CA THR A 518 15.32 11.48 24.66
C THR A 518 14.84 12.31 23.46
N LYS A 519 14.51 11.66 22.35
CA LYS A 519 13.90 12.26 21.16
C LYS A 519 12.70 13.14 21.46
N TYR A 520 11.86 12.77 22.43
CA TYR A 520 10.62 13.47 22.76
C TYR A 520 10.73 14.32 24.04
N ASP A 521 11.92 14.49 24.63
CA ASP A 521 12.06 15.22 25.89
C ASP A 521 11.60 16.68 25.78
N ILE A 522 11.84 17.33 24.64
CA ILE A 522 11.36 18.69 24.42
C ILE A 522 9.82 18.78 24.47
N LEU A 523 9.12 17.78 23.88
CA LEU A 523 7.66 17.72 23.92
C LEU A 523 7.17 17.42 25.35
N LYS A 524 7.87 16.58 26.11
CA LYS A 524 7.55 16.33 27.52
C LYS A 524 7.63 17.61 28.35
N ASP A 525 8.66 18.44 28.13
CA ASP A 525 8.81 19.71 28.84
C ASP A 525 7.65 20.65 28.51
N TRP A 526 7.25 20.74 27.24
CA TRP A 526 6.11 21.57 26.84
C TRP A 526 4.78 21.03 27.41
N ILE A 527 4.57 19.71 27.42
CA ILE A 527 3.40 19.06 27.99
C ILE A 527 3.31 19.38 29.51
N LYS A 528 4.42 19.29 30.23
CA LYS A 528 4.45 19.64 31.67
C LYS A 528 4.11 21.10 31.92
N HIS A 529 4.62 22.00 31.06
CA HIS A 529 4.40 23.44 31.21
C HIS A 529 2.96 23.85 30.83
N TYR A 530 2.43 23.32 29.72
CA TYR A 530 1.11 23.67 29.16
C TYR A 530 0.05 22.62 29.45
N LYS A 531 0.12 21.87 30.54
CA LYS A 531 -0.86 20.84 30.93
C LYS A 531 -2.32 21.34 30.94
N ASP A 532 -2.53 22.63 31.24
CA ASP A 532 -3.83 23.29 31.36
C ASP A 532 -4.17 24.16 30.13
N ASP A 533 -3.27 24.28 29.14
CA ASP A 533 -3.47 25.01 27.88
C ASP A 533 -3.20 24.13 26.67
N GLU A 534 -4.15 23.23 26.37
CA GLU A 534 -4.09 22.30 25.23
C GLU A 534 -3.92 23.04 23.88
N ASN A 535 -4.39 24.29 23.78
CA ASN A 535 -4.29 25.04 22.54
C ASN A 535 -2.86 25.51 22.26
N LYS A 536 -2.15 26.07 23.27
CA LYS A 536 -0.74 26.43 23.13
C LYS A 536 0.12 25.23 22.84
N LEU A 537 -0.12 24.14 23.56
CA LEU A 537 0.62 22.90 23.36
C LEU A 537 0.45 22.37 21.92
N ASN A 538 -0.78 22.33 21.41
CA ASN A 538 -1.06 21.88 20.06
C ASN A 538 -0.38 22.73 18.99
N GLN A 539 -0.32 24.06 19.21
CA GLN A 539 0.38 24.95 18.28
C GLN A 539 1.90 24.74 18.30
N LEU A 540 2.51 24.56 19.47
CA LEU A 540 3.93 24.22 19.56
C LEU A 540 4.26 22.92 18.86
N ILE A 541 3.42 21.90 19.01
CA ILE A 541 3.58 20.61 18.30
C ILE A 541 3.46 20.82 16.78
N ASP A 542 2.54 21.66 16.31
CA ASP A 542 2.38 21.96 14.89
C ASP A 542 3.57 22.74 14.32
N ILE A 543 4.11 23.69 15.07
CA ILE A 543 5.32 24.43 14.71
C ILE A 543 6.52 23.47 14.64
N TYR A 544 6.69 22.65 15.67
CA TYR A 544 7.75 21.64 15.70
C TYR A 544 7.69 20.68 14.51
N ARG A 545 6.50 20.18 14.21
CA ARG A 545 6.25 19.34 13.03
C ARG A 545 6.63 20.03 11.73
N ALA A 546 6.23 21.28 11.54
CA ALA A 546 6.56 22.04 10.33
C ALA A 546 8.08 22.26 10.19
N VAL A 547 8.78 22.51 11.29
CA VAL A 547 10.24 22.63 11.29
C VAL A 547 10.92 21.31 10.93
N GLN A 548 10.45 20.19 11.50
CA GLN A 548 11.02 18.88 11.18
C GLN A 548 10.75 18.46 9.73
N GLU A 549 9.59 18.86 9.17
CA GLU A 549 9.31 18.64 7.75
C GLU A 549 10.30 19.40 6.85
N ILE A 550 10.58 20.67 7.14
CA ILE A 550 11.59 21.45 6.43
C ILE A 550 12.96 20.78 6.54
N LYS A 551 13.36 20.39 7.75
CA LYS A 551 14.64 19.71 8.01
C LYS A 551 14.75 18.42 7.19
N TYR A 552 13.69 17.61 7.12
CA TYR A 552 13.65 16.40 6.30
C TYR A 552 13.72 16.67 4.80
N GLN A 553 13.07 17.73 4.31
CA GLN A 553 13.13 18.12 2.90
C GLN A 553 14.55 18.52 2.50
N LEU A 554 15.31 19.15 3.40
CA LEU A 554 16.70 19.53 3.20
C LEU A 554 17.67 18.33 3.31
N GLY A 555 17.26 17.21 3.91
CA GLY A 555 18.07 16.01 4.02
C GLY A 555 18.37 15.39 2.64
N LEU A 556 19.60 14.85 2.49
CA LEU A 556 20.00 14.09 1.31
C LEU A 556 19.36 12.70 1.37
N LYS A 557 18.47 12.37 0.43
CA LYS A 557 17.65 11.17 0.46
C LYS A 557 18.22 10.04 -0.40
N VAL A 558 17.75 8.82 -0.17
CA VAL A 558 18.14 7.64 -0.98
C VAL A 558 17.82 7.85 -2.47
N LYS A 559 16.69 8.50 -2.79
CA LYS A 559 16.32 8.82 -4.19
C LYS A 559 17.32 9.74 -4.90
N ASP A 560 18.11 10.51 -4.14
CA ASP A 560 19.05 11.49 -4.65
C ASP A 560 20.39 10.84 -5.11
N LYS A 561 20.51 9.51 -5.06
CA LYS A 561 21.65 8.78 -5.61
C LYS A 561 21.91 9.07 -7.10
N ASN A 562 20.84 9.36 -7.83
CA ASN A 562 20.92 9.69 -9.26
C ASN A 562 21.61 11.03 -9.56
N LEU A 563 21.81 11.90 -8.53
CA LEU A 563 22.51 13.18 -8.68
C LEU A 563 24.04 13.02 -8.87
N ASN A 564 24.57 11.82 -8.63
CA ASN A 564 26.01 11.50 -8.73
C ASN A 564 26.92 12.58 -8.07
N LEU A 565 26.53 13.00 -6.86
CA LEU A 565 27.22 14.06 -6.14
C LEU A 565 28.59 13.59 -5.65
N LYS A 566 29.55 14.51 -5.66
CA LYS A 566 30.82 14.34 -4.97
C LYS A 566 30.80 15.11 -3.64
N PHE A 567 31.54 14.63 -2.66
CA PHE A 567 31.56 15.21 -1.29
C PHE A 567 32.96 15.70 -0.98
N GLY A 568 33.28 16.89 -1.47
CA GLY A 568 34.60 17.52 -1.30
C GLY A 568 34.67 18.33 -0.01
N HIS A 569 35.70 18.13 0.79
CA HIS A 569 36.04 18.95 1.94
C HIS A 569 37.39 19.59 1.73
N TYR A 570 37.39 20.93 1.55
CA TYR A 570 38.64 21.70 1.44
C TYR A 570 39.25 21.97 2.81
N THR A 571 40.53 21.74 2.92
CA THR A 571 41.25 21.93 4.18
C THR A 571 42.73 22.20 3.94
N LYS A 572 43.44 22.59 5.01
CA LYS A 572 44.89 22.82 4.97
C LYS A 572 45.66 21.52 4.81
N GLY A 573 46.85 21.62 4.23
CA GLY A 573 47.78 20.50 4.09
C GLY A 573 48.17 19.85 5.43
N GLU A 574 48.31 20.65 6.48
CA GLU A 574 48.57 20.16 7.84
C GLU A 574 47.47 19.26 8.40
N THR A 575 46.22 19.57 8.05
CA THR A 575 45.06 18.77 8.45
C THR A 575 45.12 17.38 7.82
N LEU A 576 45.56 17.26 6.55
CA LEU A 576 45.78 15.96 5.92
C LEU A 576 46.82 15.11 6.69
N GLN A 577 47.89 15.69 7.14
CA GLN A 577 48.92 14.98 7.93
C GLN A 577 48.35 14.42 9.24
N ILE A 578 47.55 15.21 9.96
CA ILE A 578 46.87 14.79 11.19
C ILE A 578 45.89 13.63 10.92
N LEU A 579 45.19 13.68 9.80
CA LEU A 579 44.23 12.65 9.43
C LEU A 579 44.92 11.34 8.97
N LEU A 580 46.15 11.39 8.50
CA LEU A 580 46.93 10.25 8.01
C LEU A 580 47.71 9.49 9.11
N ASP A 581 47.69 9.94 10.36
CA ASP A 581 48.28 9.20 11.46
C ASP A 581 47.60 7.83 11.66
N GLN A 582 48.41 6.77 11.78
CA GLN A 582 47.87 5.41 11.95
C GLN A 582 47.20 5.23 13.32
N ASP A 583 46.03 4.64 13.29
CA ASP A 583 45.40 4.13 14.50
C ASP A 583 45.99 2.77 14.86
N THR A 584 46.77 2.75 15.97
CA THR A 584 47.43 1.54 16.43
C THR A 584 46.50 0.53 17.08
N GLU A 585 45.23 0.88 17.32
CA GLU A 585 44.25 0.00 17.96
C GLU A 585 43.39 -0.80 16.95
N ASN A 586 43.47 -0.49 15.64
CA ASN A 586 42.68 -1.17 14.64
C ASN A 586 43.40 -2.39 14.04
N THR A 587 42.93 -3.58 14.40
CA THR A 587 43.52 -4.87 13.99
C THR A 587 43.06 -5.35 12.63
N ASP A 588 42.15 -4.64 11.94
CA ASP A 588 41.66 -5.03 10.63
C ASP A 588 42.52 -4.39 9.51
N ASN A 589 43.52 -5.13 9.08
CA ASN A 589 44.56 -4.71 8.11
C ASN A 589 44.00 -4.50 6.68
N THR A 590 42.69 -4.57 6.44
CA THR A 590 42.11 -4.54 5.07
C THR A 590 41.53 -3.19 4.70
N LYS A 591 41.34 -2.26 5.63
CA LYS A 591 40.79 -0.92 5.36
C LYS A 591 41.66 0.17 5.95
N PHE A 592 41.84 1.21 5.17
CA PHE A 592 42.51 2.44 5.58
C PHE A 592 41.74 3.08 6.75
N SER A 593 42.32 3.02 7.94
CA SER A 593 41.83 3.69 9.12
C SER A 593 42.71 4.92 9.37
N VAL A 594 42.13 6.08 9.16
CA VAL A 594 42.75 7.35 9.53
C VAL A 594 42.47 7.57 11.01
N SER A 595 43.50 7.64 11.84
CA SER A 595 43.34 7.83 13.30
C SER A 595 42.74 9.18 13.68
N GLY A 596 42.92 10.20 12.82
CA GLY A 596 42.35 11.52 13.02
C GLY A 596 40.86 11.54 12.71
N LYS A 597 40.01 11.56 13.75
CA LYS A 597 38.60 11.84 13.62
C LYS A 597 38.42 13.25 13.12
N THR A 598 37.55 13.40 12.10
CA THR A 598 37.15 14.73 11.62
C THR A 598 36.37 15.49 12.66
N ARG A 599 36.54 16.80 12.69
CA ARG A 599 36.02 17.71 13.72
C ARG A 599 34.85 18.52 13.15
N LEU A 600 33.74 18.53 13.86
CA LEU A 600 32.63 19.48 13.63
C LEU A 600 32.90 20.66 14.57
N TYR A 601 33.09 21.83 14.01
CA TYR A 601 33.30 23.04 14.78
C TYR A 601 31.98 23.71 15.14
N ASN A 602 31.99 24.44 16.27
CA ASN A 602 30.83 25.19 16.72
C ASN A 602 30.40 26.23 15.67
N ALA A 603 29.11 26.35 15.46
CA ALA A 603 28.54 27.24 14.44
C ALA A 603 28.91 28.73 14.59
N ASN A 604 29.28 29.17 15.79
CA ASN A 604 29.74 30.56 16.00
C ASN A 604 31.12 30.85 15.33
N TYR A 605 31.83 29.84 14.81
CA TYR A 605 33.13 30.06 14.14
C TYR A 605 33.03 30.08 12.61
N MET A 606 31.80 30.09 12.06
CA MET A 606 31.61 30.17 10.62
C MET A 606 32.01 31.53 10.06
N ASN A 607 32.52 31.54 8.83
CA ASN A 607 33.04 32.76 8.19
C ASN A 607 31.96 33.70 7.66
N ASP A 608 30.73 33.20 7.48
CA ASP A 608 29.60 34.01 7.01
C ASP A 608 29.02 34.82 8.16
N PRO A 609 29.06 36.18 8.13
CA PRO A 609 28.50 37.01 9.16
C PRO A 609 26.96 36.92 9.28
N GLU A 610 26.28 36.42 8.23
CA GLU A 610 24.84 36.20 8.18
C GLU A 610 24.48 34.73 8.54
N GLU A 611 25.47 33.93 8.90
CA GLU A 611 25.28 32.51 9.20
C GLU A 611 24.21 32.33 10.31
N GLY A 612 23.13 31.61 9.96
CA GLY A 612 22.00 31.36 10.85
C GLY A 612 21.00 32.51 10.98
N LEU A 613 21.21 33.68 10.36
CA LEU A 613 20.27 34.80 10.38
C LEU A 613 19.28 34.76 9.20
N VAL A 614 19.62 34.11 8.11
CA VAL A 614 18.84 34.06 6.87
C VAL A 614 17.42 33.54 7.11
N ILE A 615 17.26 32.48 7.89
CA ILE A 615 15.93 31.92 8.20
C ILE A 615 15.07 32.90 9.01
N GLU A 616 15.66 33.68 9.92
CA GLU A 616 14.92 34.66 10.69
C GLU A 616 14.33 35.74 9.80
N GLU A 617 15.11 36.22 8.79
CA GLU A 617 14.62 37.18 7.81
C GLU A 617 13.48 36.64 6.95
N MET A 618 13.55 35.34 6.57
CA MET A 618 12.47 34.68 5.81
C MET A 618 11.16 34.58 6.59
N LEU A 619 11.27 34.37 7.90
CA LEU A 619 10.14 34.19 8.79
C LEU A 619 9.56 35.47 9.35
N LYS A 620 10.14 36.67 9.07
CA LYS A 620 9.57 37.95 9.49
C LYS A 620 8.20 38.23 8.85
N PRO A 621 7.30 38.96 9.59
CA PRO A 621 6.03 39.43 9.02
C PRO A 621 6.27 40.41 7.88
N SER A 622 5.27 40.59 7.01
CA SER A 622 5.27 41.67 6.04
C SER A 622 5.17 43.03 6.74
N LYS A 623 5.72 44.11 6.17
CA LYS A 623 5.87 45.43 6.79
C LYS A 623 4.57 46.10 7.21
N ASP A 624 3.43 45.65 6.73
CA ASP A 624 2.12 46.25 6.99
C ASP A 624 1.40 45.69 8.24
N GLU A 625 1.98 44.70 8.90
CA GLU A 625 1.41 44.12 10.11
C GLU A 625 2.15 44.66 11.33
N GLU A 626 1.45 45.37 12.23
CA GLU A 626 1.92 45.78 13.59
C GLU A 626 2.12 44.53 14.49
N ILE A 627 2.81 43.55 14.00
CA ILE A 627 3.05 42.29 14.70
C ILE A 627 4.41 42.38 15.35
N THR A 628 4.46 42.36 16.67
CA THR A 628 5.69 42.15 17.44
C THR A 628 6.23 40.77 17.07
N SER A 629 7.46 40.72 16.54
CA SER A 629 8.17 39.50 16.19
C SER A 629 8.24 38.58 17.40
N TYR A 630 7.79 37.32 17.23
CA TYR A 630 8.04 36.24 18.20
C TYR A 630 9.52 35.86 18.30
N PHE A 631 10.37 36.42 17.44
CA PHE A 631 11.80 36.21 17.48
C PHE A 631 12.47 37.50 17.97
N GLU A 632 13.16 37.42 19.06
CA GLU A 632 14.26 38.32 19.27
C GLU A 632 15.36 37.97 18.28
N LYS A 633 15.86 38.94 17.52
CA LYS A 633 17.00 38.76 16.66
C LYS A 633 18.12 38.20 17.52
N ARG A 634 18.65 37.04 17.13
CA ARG A 634 19.77 36.42 17.85
C ARG A 634 20.89 37.43 17.99
N ASN A 635 21.39 37.62 19.21
CA ASN A 635 22.57 38.40 19.44
C ASN A 635 23.78 37.61 18.90
N ILE A 636 24.71 38.28 18.21
CA ILE A 636 25.94 37.70 17.69
C ILE A 636 26.80 37.06 18.81
N LEU A 637 26.58 37.48 20.05
CA LEU A 637 27.27 36.98 21.23
C LEU A 637 26.60 35.72 21.82
N ASP A 638 25.40 35.35 21.36
CA ASP A 638 24.71 34.21 21.92
C ASP A 638 25.41 32.91 21.45
N PRO A 639 25.76 31.99 22.37
CA PRO A 639 26.42 30.77 22.00
C PRO A 639 25.43 29.81 21.30
N SER A 640 25.87 29.19 20.20
CA SER A 640 25.12 28.13 19.53
C SER A 640 25.44 26.76 20.09
N PRO A 641 24.47 25.91 20.37
CA PRO A 641 24.68 24.52 20.74
C PRO A 641 24.95 23.61 19.54
N TRP A 642 25.02 24.17 18.32
CA TRP A 642 25.20 23.42 17.09
C TRP A 642 26.65 23.39 16.64
N PHE A 643 27.03 22.22 16.14
CA PHE A 643 28.37 21.93 15.58
C PHE A 643 28.16 21.43 14.16
N LEU A 644 28.99 21.87 13.24
CA LEU A 644 28.84 21.53 11.84
C LEU A 644 30.13 21.31 11.09
N MET A 645 30.05 20.55 10.01
CA MET A 645 31.13 20.36 9.05
C MET A 645 30.53 20.48 7.64
N SER A 646 31.18 21.27 6.80
CA SER A 646 30.72 21.60 5.45
C SER A 646 31.44 20.78 4.39
N PHE A 647 30.66 20.37 3.38
CA PHE A 647 31.12 19.71 2.17
C PHE A 647 30.61 20.46 0.95
N THR A 648 31.23 20.25 -0.21
CA THR A 648 30.76 20.81 -1.46
C THR A 648 30.76 19.77 -2.57
N SER A 649 29.82 19.89 -3.49
CA SER A 649 29.88 19.11 -4.75
C SER A 649 30.89 19.69 -5.74
N LYS A 650 31.39 20.92 -5.54
CA LYS A 650 32.37 21.62 -6.37
C LYS A 650 33.79 21.22 -6.00
N ILE A 651 34.18 20.03 -6.41
CA ILE A 651 35.56 19.56 -6.26
C ILE A 651 36.45 20.21 -7.33
N ASP A 652 37.66 20.62 -6.96
CA ASP A 652 38.63 21.26 -7.85
C ASP A 652 38.10 22.57 -8.51
N ASP A 653 37.49 23.44 -7.71
CA ASP A 653 36.95 24.74 -8.14
C ASP A 653 37.85 25.90 -7.72
N LEU A 654 38.00 26.91 -8.61
CA LEU A 654 38.89 28.05 -8.38
C LEU A 654 38.51 28.87 -7.15
N THR A 655 37.21 29.14 -6.98
CA THR A 655 36.68 29.93 -5.84
C THR A 655 36.86 29.18 -4.53
N MET A 656 36.59 27.88 -4.57
CA MET A 656 36.77 27.01 -3.39
C MET A 656 38.23 26.92 -2.98
N TRP A 657 39.19 26.84 -3.95
CA TRP A 657 40.64 26.88 -3.66
C TRP A 657 41.04 28.18 -3.02
N SER A 658 40.49 29.29 -3.49
CA SER A 658 40.84 30.62 -2.95
C SER A 658 40.34 30.82 -1.52
N GLN A 659 39.12 30.40 -1.24
CA GLN A 659 38.45 30.69 0.03
C GLN A 659 38.71 29.64 1.12
N TYR A 660 38.74 28.37 0.74
CA TYR A 660 38.76 27.24 1.69
C TYR A 660 39.97 26.34 1.54
N GLY A 661 40.72 26.47 0.46
CA GLY A 661 41.88 25.66 0.13
C GLY A 661 43.23 26.28 0.56
N ASP A 662 43.28 27.09 1.60
CA ASP A 662 44.53 27.71 2.13
C ASP A 662 45.27 28.49 1.00
N ASP A 663 44.59 29.37 0.31
CA ASP A 663 45.11 30.09 -0.87
C ASP A 663 45.68 29.13 -1.91
N ALA A 664 45.00 28.02 -2.14
CA ALA A 664 45.36 26.94 -3.05
C ALA A 664 46.62 26.11 -2.66
N GLN A 665 47.12 26.25 -1.44
CA GLN A 665 48.19 25.43 -0.87
C GLN A 665 47.67 24.22 -0.09
N GLY A 666 46.38 24.10 0.11
CA GLY A 666 45.69 23.04 0.82
C GLY A 666 45.34 21.84 -0.04
N VAL A 667 44.43 21.04 0.44
CA VAL A 667 43.87 19.85 -0.23
C VAL A 667 42.35 19.85 -0.23
N CYS A 668 41.74 19.21 -1.26
CA CYS A 668 40.35 18.85 -1.25
C CYS A 668 40.24 17.32 -1.04
N LEU A 669 39.63 16.93 0.07
CA LEU A 669 39.33 15.53 0.40
C LEU A 669 37.99 15.18 -0.19
N VAL A 670 37.95 14.29 -1.18
CA VAL A 670 36.69 13.77 -1.73
C VAL A 670 36.35 12.51 -0.98
N LEU A 671 35.22 12.51 -0.27
CA LEU A 671 34.80 11.41 0.55
C LEU A 671 34.01 10.38 -0.23
N ARG A 672 34.04 9.13 0.20
CA ARG A 672 33.25 8.05 -0.36
C ARG A 672 31.76 8.28 -0.07
N GLU A 673 30.91 7.83 -0.98
CA GLU A 673 29.46 7.96 -0.81
C GLU A 673 28.94 7.18 0.41
N ASP A 674 29.56 6.05 0.73
CA ASP A 674 29.21 5.21 1.87
C ASP A 674 29.75 5.75 3.22
N ASP A 675 30.47 6.88 3.22
CA ASP A 675 30.82 7.63 4.44
C ASP A 675 29.62 8.33 5.08
N PHE A 676 28.48 8.37 4.39
CA PHE A 676 27.28 9.05 4.85
C PHE A 676 26.03 8.18 4.70
N SER A 677 25.15 8.27 5.68
CA SER A 677 23.80 7.73 5.59
C SER A 677 22.89 8.68 4.79
N ARG A 678 21.91 8.12 4.10
CA ARG A 678 20.89 8.88 3.35
C ARG A 678 19.54 8.73 4.02
N PHE A 679 18.79 9.82 4.07
CA PHE A 679 17.45 9.80 4.64
C PHE A 679 16.50 8.88 3.86
N THR A 680 15.86 7.97 4.56
CA THR A 680 14.78 7.11 4.06
C THR A 680 13.43 7.61 4.51
N SER A 681 13.35 8.12 5.75
CA SER A 681 12.11 8.58 6.38
C SER A 681 12.37 9.69 7.42
N PHE A 682 11.32 10.23 7.98
CA PHE A 682 11.40 11.17 9.12
C PHE A 682 12.13 10.61 10.33
N ASN A 683 12.16 9.30 10.47
CA ASN A 683 12.80 8.64 11.61
C ASN A 683 14.32 8.82 11.62
N ASP A 684 14.92 9.15 10.47
CA ASP A 684 16.35 9.33 10.31
C ASP A 684 16.81 10.76 10.72
N LEU A 685 15.89 11.66 11.07
CA LEU A 685 16.25 13.00 11.49
C LEU A 685 17.05 13.01 12.79
N SER A 686 18.17 13.75 12.78
CA SER A 686 18.98 13.97 13.98
C SER A 686 18.19 14.76 15.02
N TRP A 687 18.11 14.21 16.22
CA TRP A 687 17.44 14.83 17.35
C TRP A 687 18.44 15.56 18.26
N ARG A 688 17.96 16.51 19.04
CA ARG A 688 18.79 17.40 19.83
C ARG A 688 19.67 16.74 20.88
N LYS A 689 19.26 15.60 21.41
CA LYS A 689 20.04 14.94 22.48
C LYS A 689 20.83 13.79 21.93
N GLU A 690 22.14 13.83 22.21
CA GLU A 690 23.14 12.87 21.78
C GLU A 690 23.05 11.49 22.46
N ALA A 691 22.05 11.24 23.26
CA ALA A 691 22.05 10.12 24.22
C ALA A 691 21.40 8.83 23.72
N ILE A 692 21.32 8.59 22.41
CA ILE A 692 21.00 7.25 21.93
C ILE A 692 22.31 6.50 21.70
N PRO A 693 22.60 5.41 22.43
CA PRO A 693 23.79 4.61 22.19
C PRO A 693 23.79 4.11 20.74
N LEU A 694 24.96 4.14 20.08
CA LEU A 694 25.16 3.67 18.71
C LEU A 694 24.57 2.26 18.46
N GLU A 695 24.69 1.38 19.44
CA GLU A 695 24.18 0.01 19.40
C GLU A 695 22.66 -0.04 19.23
N THR A 696 21.93 0.91 19.80
CA THR A 696 20.48 1.00 19.68
C THR A 696 20.06 1.55 18.31
N MET A 697 20.83 2.47 17.74
CA MET A 697 20.59 3.00 16.39
C MET A 697 20.89 1.95 15.31
N ASN A 698 21.95 1.17 15.45
CA ASN A 698 22.32 0.12 14.48
C ASN A 698 21.32 -1.04 14.45
N GLN A 699 20.62 -1.33 15.57
CA GLN A 699 19.50 -2.28 15.59
C GLN A 699 18.23 -1.71 14.91
N MET A 700 18.08 -0.39 14.86
CA MET A 700 16.96 0.26 14.20
C MET A 700 17.10 0.25 12.66
N ASP A 701 18.30 0.45 12.12
CA ASP A 701 18.54 0.58 10.68
C ASP A 701 18.32 -0.72 9.89
N SER A 702 18.57 -1.88 10.48
CA SER A 702 18.46 -3.16 9.77
C SER A 702 17.02 -3.61 9.49
N THR A 703 16.03 -3.05 10.21
CA THR A 703 14.61 -3.47 10.12
C THR A 703 13.71 -2.48 9.38
N ILE A 704 14.14 -1.23 9.17
CA ILE A 704 13.28 -0.13 8.73
C ILE A 704 13.23 0.05 7.20
N SER A 705 14.21 -0.43 6.46
CA SER A 705 14.35 -0.07 5.03
C SER A 705 13.28 -0.63 4.07
N TYR A 706 12.35 -1.46 4.53
CA TYR A 706 11.43 -2.19 3.65
C TYR A 706 9.94 -1.83 3.79
N LEU A 707 9.53 -1.00 4.74
CA LEU A 707 8.10 -0.81 5.05
C LEU A 707 7.48 0.53 4.61
N ASP A 708 8.27 1.55 4.27
CA ASP A 708 7.74 2.92 4.10
C ASP A 708 7.49 3.38 2.65
N SER A 709 7.79 2.57 1.63
CA SER A 709 7.56 2.99 0.23
C SER A 709 6.11 2.85 -0.28
N ASP A 710 5.21 2.18 0.45
CA ASP A 710 3.98 1.64 -0.13
C ASP A 710 2.64 2.06 0.48
N LEU A 711 2.55 3.17 1.21
CA LEU A 711 1.28 3.65 1.79
C LEU A 711 0.26 4.26 0.78
N LYS A 712 0.51 4.14 -0.53
CA LYS A 712 -0.41 4.63 -1.59
C LYS A 712 -0.78 3.59 -2.65
N ILE A 713 -0.77 2.29 -2.33
CA ILE A 713 -1.11 1.24 -3.30
C ILE A 713 -2.48 0.64 -2.99
N SER A 714 -3.31 0.50 -4.03
CA SER A 714 -4.67 -0.05 -3.94
C SER A 714 -4.69 -1.50 -3.42
N ALA A 715 -5.79 -1.90 -2.78
CA ALA A 715 -5.96 -3.22 -2.15
C ALA A 715 -5.69 -4.44 -3.07
N ASN A 716 -5.74 -4.26 -4.39
CA ASN A 716 -5.45 -5.33 -5.36
C ASN A 716 -3.96 -5.55 -5.64
N GLU A 717 -3.14 -4.52 -5.49
CA GLU A 717 -1.67 -4.66 -5.60
C GLU A 717 -1.06 -5.22 -4.32
N ALA A 718 -1.69 -4.99 -3.16
CA ALA A 718 -1.27 -5.55 -1.88
C ALA A 718 -1.30 -7.10 -1.89
N LYS A 719 -2.35 -7.71 -2.45
CA LYS A 719 -2.46 -9.18 -2.56
C LYS A 719 -1.38 -9.81 -3.47
N LYS A 720 -1.00 -9.12 -4.55
CA LYS A 720 0.02 -9.62 -5.47
C LYS A 720 1.44 -9.48 -4.90
N LYS A 721 1.67 -8.46 -4.06
CA LYS A 721 2.95 -8.24 -3.36
C LYS A 721 3.11 -9.16 -2.13
N GLU A 722 2.03 -9.52 -1.46
CA GLU A 722 2.03 -10.44 -0.32
C GLU A 722 2.50 -11.85 -0.73
N GLN A 723 2.08 -12.34 -1.90
CA GLN A 723 2.55 -13.61 -2.47
C GLN A 723 4.03 -13.57 -2.88
N THR A 724 4.52 -12.44 -3.39
CA THR A 724 5.94 -12.26 -3.77
C THR A 724 6.82 -12.09 -2.53
N PHE A 725 6.27 -11.54 -1.45
CA PHE A 725 6.96 -11.33 -0.18
C PHE A 725 7.12 -12.63 0.61
N SER A 726 6.08 -13.47 0.65
CA SER A 726 6.15 -14.80 1.28
C SER A 726 7.18 -15.70 0.60
N ALA A 727 7.23 -15.72 -0.72
CA ALA A 727 8.24 -16.48 -1.48
C ALA A 727 9.68 -15.97 -1.22
N ARG A 728 9.86 -14.67 -0.99
CA ARG A 728 11.16 -14.06 -0.71
C ARG A 728 11.63 -14.28 0.73
N ILE A 729 10.71 -14.40 1.69
CA ILE A 729 11.02 -14.76 3.07
C ILE A 729 11.47 -16.22 3.17
N GLU A 730 10.86 -17.14 2.42
CA GLU A 730 11.30 -18.54 2.33
C GLU A 730 12.71 -18.67 1.71
N GLU A 731 13.05 -17.85 0.72
CA GLU A 731 14.39 -17.80 0.11
C GLU A 731 15.46 -17.27 1.09
N ILE A 732 15.10 -16.32 1.96
CA ILE A 732 16.01 -15.74 2.98
C ILE A 732 16.22 -16.71 4.15
N GLN A 733 15.21 -17.51 4.52
CA GLN A 733 15.29 -18.47 5.63
C GLN A 733 16.15 -19.72 5.30
N HIS A 734 16.44 -19.97 4.02
CA HIS A 734 17.23 -21.13 3.56
C HIS A 734 18.67 -20.78 3.17
N GLN A 735 19.14 -19.53 3.37
CA GLN A 735 20.57 -19.24 3.24
C GLN A 735 21.28 -19.54 4.56
N PRO A 736 22.40 -20.31 4.53
CA PRO A 736 23.18 -20.54 5.74
C PRO A 736 23.67 -19.20 6.28
N GLU A 737 23.49 -18.98 7.59
CA GLU A 737 23.98 -17.81 8.32
C GLU A 737 25.47 -17.57 7.98
N LYS A 738 25.72 -16.69 7.03
CA LYS A 738 26.98 -15.97 7.01
C LYS A 738 26.91 -15.02 8.21
N LYS A 739 27.76 -15.27 9.21
CA LYS A 739 28.17 -14.27 10.18
C LYS A 739 28.85 -13.14 9.41
N ASP A 740 28.09 -12.32 8.72
CA ASP A 740 28.55 -11.02 8.30
C ASP A 740 28.65 -10.18 9.57
N THR A 741 29.86 -9.85 9.91
CA THR A 741 30.16 -8.70 10.77
C THR A 741 29.41 -7.54 10.15
N VAL A 742 28.27 -7.16 10.76
CA VAL A 742 27.46 -6.02 10.37
C VAL A 742 28.42 -4.83 10.38
N ALA A 743 28.76 -4.32 9.23
CA ALA A 743 29.51 -3.09 9.10
C ALA A 743 28.75 -2.04 9.93
N LYS A 744 29.42 -1.43 10.92
CA LYS A 744 28.83 -0.35 11.72
C LYS A 744 28.33 0.69 10.71
N GLY A 745 26.99 0.83 10.59
CA GLY A 745 26.39 1.76 9.66
C GLY A 745 26.87 3.17 9.97
N ASN A 746 27.08 3.99 8.95
CA ASN A 746 27.47 5.38 9.13
C ASN A 746 26.27 6.13 9.69
N ILE A 747 26.46 6.87 10.79
CA ILE A 747 25.38 7.61 11.47
C ILE A 747 25.27 9.06 11.02
N ASP A 748 26.20 9.54 10.19
CA ASP A 748 26.20 10.92 9.75
C ASP A 748 25.33 11.11 8.50
N TYR A 749 24.30 11.94 8.65
CA TYR A 749 23.43 12.35 7.57
C TYR A 749 23.83 13.72 7.03
N LEU A 750 23.74 13.89 5.71
CA LEU A 750 24.01 15.16 5.06
C LEU A 750 22.72 15.94 4.80
N TYR A 751 22.78 17.22 5.08
CA TYR A 751 21.75 18.19 4.71
C TYR A 751 22.24 19.05 3.55
N ARG A 752 21.36 19.30 2.61
CA ARG A 752 21.60 20.21 1.48
C ARG A 752 21.27 21.63 1.92
N ILE A 753 22.13 22.57 1.62
CA ILE A 753 21.91 23.98 1.96
C ILE A 753 21.00 24.64 0.91
N ALA A 754 19.93 25.28 1.38
CA ALA A 754 19.04 26.06 0.54
C ALA A 754 19.50 27.52 0.49
N TYR A 755 19.67 28.05 -0.71
CA TYR A 755 20.11 29.43 -0.92
C TYR A 755 18.94 30.38 -1.11
N VAL A 756 18.95 31.49 -0.36
CA VAL A 756 17.85 32.44 -0.25
C VAL A 756 18.23 33.77 -0.88
N LYS A 757 17.38 34.25 -1.76
CA LYS A 757 17.42 35.61 -2.28
C LYS A 757 16.30 36.40 -1.61
N ASN A 758 16.67 37.41 -0.85
CA ASN A 758 15.72 38.34 -0.26
C ASN A 758 15.29 39.36 -1.32
N THR A 759 13.98 39.46 -1.59
CA THR A 759 13.41 40.40 -2.57
C THR A 759 12.68 41.56 -1.90
N GLY A 760 12.95 41.80 -0.62
CA GLY A 760 12.39 42.91 0.19
C GLY A 760 11.16 42.49 0.99
N GLU A 761 10.03 42.22 0.36
CA GLU A 761 8.80 41.71 1.02
C GLU A 761 8.62 40.21 0.97
N ASN A 762 9.33 39.55 0.02
CA ASN A 762 9.27 38.12 -0.22
C ASN A 762 10.68 37.53 -0.26
N PHE A 763 10.76 36.24 -0.14
CA PHE A 763 11.99 35.47 -0.37
C PHE A 763 11.82 34.54 -1.57
N GLU A 764 12.92 34.28 -2.26
CA GLU A 764 13.02 33.28 -3.31
C GLU A 764 14.09 32.25 -2.93
N LEU A 765 13.77 30.98 -3.14
CA LEU A 765 14.75 29.91 -3.01
C LEU A 765 15.39 29.65 -4.36
N GLU A 766 16.70 29.72 -4.39
CA GLU A 766 17.48 29.59 -5.63
C GLU A 766 17.59 28.12 -6.03
N LYS A 767 17.42 27.85 -7.32
CA LYS A 767 17.64 26.52 -7.88
C LYS A 767 19.14 26.23 -7.97
N THR A 768 19.55 25.07 -7.47
CA THR A 768 20.93 24.58 -7.55
C THR A 768 20.96 23.15 -8.12
N GLU A 769 22.15 22.58 -8.27
CA GLU A 769 22.33 21.17 -8.64
C GLU A 769 21.85 20.20 -7.54
N LEU A 770 21.67 20.69 -6.31
CA LEU A 770 21.28 19.90 -5.15
C LEU A 770 19.76 19.66 -5.05
N PHE A 771 18.95 20.47 -5.76
CA PHE A 771 17.48 20.42 -5.68
C PHE A 771 16.86 20.48 -7.06
N ASP A 772 15.84 19.64 -7.28
CA ASP A 772 14.98 19.80 -8.45
C ASP A 772 13.95 20.93 -8.24
N GLY A 773 13.29 21.34 -9.35
CA GLY A 773 12.31 22.44 -9.30
C GLY A 773 11.09 22.14 -8.40
N ASN A 774 10.67 20.88 -8.31
CA ASN A 774 9.55 20.46 -7.47
C ASN A 774 9.93 20.48 -5.99
N GLU A 775 11.16 20.09 -5.66
CA GLU A 775 11.68 20.11 -4.28
C GLU A 775 11.76 21.56 -3.76
N ILE A 776 12.25 22.48 -4.56
CA ILE A 776 12.31 23.92 -4.21
C ILE A 776 10.90 24.47 -3.97
N THR A 777 9.93 24.14 -4.83
CA THR A 777 8.55 24.58 -4.66
C THR A 777 7.94 24.06 -3.36
N LYS A 778 8.10 22.77 -3.08
CA LYS A 778 7.62 22.18 -1.82
C LYS A 778 8.31 22.77 -0.59
N LEU A 779 9.62 22.99 -0.66
CA LEU A 779 10.36 23.62 0.43
C LEU A 779 9.83 25.04 0.70
N LYS A 780 9.57 25.81 -0.36
CA LYS A 780 8.98 27.15 -0.23
C LYS A 780 7.59 27.11 0.41
N GLU A 781 6.75 26.15 0.01
CA GLU A 781 5.43 25.93 0.60
C GLU A 781 5.55 25.58 2.09
N SER A 782 6.48 24.70 2.48
CA SER A 782 6.69 24.31 3.87
C SER A 782 7.19 25.49 4.73
N VAL A 783 8.07 26.34 4.20
CA VAL A 783 8.54 27.54 4.89
C VAL A 783 7.39 28.54 5.06
N ASN A 784 6.55 28.73 4.04
CA ASN A 784 5.37 29.59 4.15
C ASN A 784 4.34 29.06 5.16
N ASN A 785 4.13 27.74 5.18
CA ASN A 785 3.28 27.09 6.19
C ASN A 785 3.83 27.31 7.62
N LEU A 786 5.13 27.15 7.82
CA LEU A 786 5.76 27.47 9.10
C LEU A 786 5.54 28.94 9.46
N LYS A 787 5.78 29.86 8.52
CA LYS A 787 5.55 31.29 8.71
C LYS A 787 4.11 31.57 9.12
N GLN A 788 3.11 31.00 8.44
CA GLN A 788 1.70 31.14 8.81
C GLN A 788 1.43 30.67 10.24
N LYS A 789 1.92 29.47 10.61
CA LYS A 789 1.72 28.90 11.96
C LYS A 789 2.33 29.77 13.06
N LEU A 790 3.44 30.44 12.78
CA LEU A 790 4.08 31.35 13.73
C LEU A 790 3.21 32.60 14.00
N TYR A 791 2.38 33.05 13.03
CA TYR A 791 1.57 34.29 13.14
C TYR A 791 0.09 34.05 13.41
N GLU A 792 -0.36 32.81 13.53
CA GLU A 792 -1.74 32.49 13.91
C GLU A 792 -2.11 32.98 15.33
N ARG A 793 -1.12 33.32 16.19
CA ARG A 793 -1.30 33.98 17.49
C ARG A 793 -0.43 35.20 17.63
N VAL A 794 -1.06 36.33 17.43
CA VAL A 794 -0.48 37.67 17.67
C VAL A 794 -0.76 38.07 19.11
N ASN A 795 0.24 38.44 19.91
CA ASN A 795 0.18 39.00 21.28
C ASN A 795 0.24 38.01 22.46
N ASP A 796 1.10 37.02 22.43
CA ASP A 796 1.39 36.27 23.65
C ASP A 796 2.74 36.72 24.27
N ASN A 797 2.70 37.27 25.49
CA ASN A 797 3.89 37.68 26.27
C ASN A 797 4.49 36.49 27.06
N ASP A 798 4.21 35.28 26.67
CA ASP A 798 4.70 34.06 27.31
C ASP A 798 6.15 33.79 26.87
N ASP A 799 7.10 34.07 27.76
CA ASP A 799 8.52 33.92 27.47
C ASP A 799 8.92 32.45 27.22
N PHE A 800 8.29 31.51 27.92
CA PHE A 800 8.51 30.07 27.65
C PHE A 800 8.06 29.66 26.24
N TYR A 801 6.92 30.22 25.78
CA TYR A 801 6.42 29.98 24.44
C TYR A 801 7.37 30.51 23.36
N LYS A 802 7.91 31.71 23.57
CA LYS A 802 8.91 32.31 22.67
C LYS A 802 10.20 31.48 22.63
N GLU A 803 10.68 31.02 23.79
CA GLU A 803 11.85 30.16 23.89
C GLU A 803 11.63 28.81 23.21
N ALA A 804 10.44 28.20 23.36
CA ALA A 804 10.07 26.96 22.69
C ALA A 804 10.07 27.12 21.15
N ILE A 805 9.51 28.22 20.63
CA ILE A 805 9.55 28.54 19.20
C ILE A 805 10.99 28.75 18.71
N SER A 806 11.76 29.58 19.41
CA SER A 806 13.16 29.83 19.07
C SER A 806 13.96 28.54 19.03
N SER A 807 13.72 27.65 19.99
CA SER A 807 14.28 26.33 20.05
C SER A 807 13.92 25.43 18.85
N CYS A 808 12.70 25.52 18.34
CA CYS A 808 12.32 24.81 17.11
C CYS A 808 13.11 25.31 15.90
N ILE A 809 13.21 26.62 15.74
CA ILE A 809 13.87 27.25 14.59
C ILE A 809 15.37 26.98 14.57
N GLU A 810 16.01 26.85 15.74
CA GLU A 810 17.40 26.42 15.83
C GLU A 810 17.70 25.11 15.07
N GLU A 811 16.73 24.22 14.93
CA GLU A 811 16.87 22.95 14.20
C GLU A 811 17.17 23.12 12.70
N ILE A 812 16.75 24.21 12.10
CA ILE A 812 16.92 24.50 10.67
C ILE A 812 17.74 25.76 10.41
N ARG A 813 18.18 26.45 11.45
CA ARG A 813 18.88 27.74 11.38
C ARG A 813 20.07 27.70 10.41
N TYR A 814 20.90 26.68 10.49
CA TYR A 814 22.12 26.53 9.73
C TYR A 814 21.97 25.79 8.41
N LEU A 815 20.74 25.66 7.92
CA LEU A 815 20.39 24.98 6.66
C LEU A 815 19.99 25.96 5.54
N PHE A 816 19.97 27.26 5.85
CA PHE A 816 19.68 28.34 4.90
C PHE A 816 20.83 29.33 4.84
N LYS A 817 21.20 29.76 3.63
CA LYS A 817 22.31 30.66 3.39
C LYS A 817 21.94 31.71 2.34
N SER A 818 22.60 32.88 2.36
CA SER A 818 22.40 33.90 1.33
C SER A 818 22.74 33.34 -0.07
N VAL A 819 22.00 33.77 -1.10
CA VAL A 819 22.25 33.44 -2.50
C VAL A 819 23.65 33.82 -2.98
N ASP A 820 24.30 34.77 -2.30
CA ASP A 820 25.67 35.19 -2.59
C ASP A 820 26.70 34.06 -2.46
N TYR A 821 26.39 33.06 -1.66
CA TYR A 821 27.21 31.86 -1.42
C TYR A 821 26.79 30.65 -2.25
N LYS A 822 25.88 30.80 -3.22
CA LYS A 822 25.36 29.64 -4.01
C LYS A 822 26.43 28.87 -4.79
N TYR A 823 27.56 29.52 -5.08
CA TYR A 823 28.71 28.91 -5.75
C TYR A 823 29.33 27.77 -4.94
N GLU A 824 29.14 27.75 -3.61
CA GLU A 824 29.67 26.70 -2.75
C GLU A 824 28.96 25.36 -2.96
N ASN A 825 27.69 25.37 -3.36
CA ASN A 825 26.84 24.17 -3.53
C ASN A 825 27.01 23.20 -2.36
N GLU A 826 26.73 23.73 -1.15
CA GLU A 826 27.14 23.20 0.14
C GLU A 826 26.20 22.10 0.66
N LEU A 827 26.82 21.09 1.30
CA LEU A 827 26.14 20.10 2.13
C LEU A 827 26.75 20.14 3.55
N ARG A 828 25.97 19.83 4.57
CA ARG A 828 26.41 19.89 5.97
C ARG A 828 26.06 18.63 6.75
N ILE A 829 26.97 18.23 7.62
CA ILE A 829 26.64 17.47 8.83
C ILE A 829 26.29 18.48 9.92
N LEU A 830 25.21 18.24 10.64
CA LEU A 830 24.82 19.01 11.83
C LEU A 830 24.81 18.10 13.05
N ARG A 831 25.33 18.59 14.16
CA ARG A 831 25.30 17.89 15.42
C ARG A 831 24.96 18.87 16.56
N TYR A 832 24.03 18.46 17.41
CA TYR A 832 23.69 19.20 18.61
C TYR A 832 24.54 18.71 19.76
N ALA A 833 25.15 19.63 20.50
CA ALA A 833 25.81 19.35 21.75
C ALA A 833 25.53 20.46 22.78
N ASN A 834 24.92 20.11 23.89
CA ASN A 834 24.60 21.07 24.93
C ASN A 834 25.89 21.65 25.49
N LEU A 835 26.00 23.00 25.52
CA LEU A 835 27.14 23.76 26.04
C LEU A 835 27.16 23.72 27.58
N ASP A 836 27.18 22.53 28.15
CA ASP A 836 27.31 22.30 29.60
C ASP A 836 28.75 21.91 29.94
N PRO A 837 29.34 22.45 31.01
CA PRO A 837 30.70 22.09 31.44
C PRO A 837 30.91 20.60 31.72
N SER A 838 29.86 19.85 31.98
CA SER A 838 29.89 18.40 32.17
C SER A 838 29.88 17.59 30.87
N ASN A 839 29.67 18.25 29.72
CA ASN A 839 29.62 17.56 28.42
C ASN A 839 31.04 17.23 27.92
N ASP A 840 31.45 16.00 28.13
CA ASP A 840 32.79 15.48 27.79
C ASP A 840 33.02 15.28 26.27
N LYS A 841 31.96 15.31 25.47
CA LYS A 841 32.05 15.22 24.00
C LYS A 841 32.55 16.51 23.36
N ILE A 842 32.37 17.65 24.02
CA ILE A 842 32.87 18.94 23.55
C ILE A 842 34.32 19.10 23.90
N LYS A 843 35.17 19.23 22.90
CA LYS A 843 36.63 19.41 23.04
C LYS A 843 37.05 20.81 22.61
N ILE A 844 38.22 21.22 23.06
CA ILE A 844 38.83 22.53 22.76
C ILE A 844 40.03 22.32 21.86
N ASP A 845 40.00 22.88 20.67
CA ASP A 845 41.15 22.98 19.78
C ASP A 845 42.01 24.21 20.19
N LYS A 846 43.18 23.92 20.75
CA LYS A 846 44.12 24.95 21.22
C LYS A 846 45.11 25.39 20.14
N THR A 847 45.10 24.80 18.95
CA THR A 847 46.08 25.09 17.90
C THR A 847 45.82 26.44 17.22
N SER A 848 44.64 27.00 17.34
CA SER A 848 44.20 28.25 16.69
C SER A 848 44.39 29.52 17.50
N GLY A 849 45.17 29.51 18.59
CA GLY A 849 45.43 30.69 19.43
C GLY A 849 44.28 31.10 20.35
N ILE A 850 43.04 31.14 19.85
CA ILE A 850 41.78 31.22 20.60
C ILE A 850 41.20 29.81 20.59
N GLY A 851 40.99 29.17 21.73
CA GLY A 851 40.45 27.83 21.80
C GLY A 851 39.09 27.74 21.07
N ARG A 852 39.02 26.89 20.08
CA ARG A 852 37.76 26.64 19.33
C ARG A 852 37.12 25.35 19.83
N LEU A 853 35.81 25.40 20.10
CA LEU A 853 35.04 24.23 20.49
C LEU A 853 34.76 23.35 19.27
N TYR A 854 34.88 22.06 19.44
CA TYR A 854 34.53 21.05 18.42
C TYR A 854 33.99 19.77 19.04
N VAL A 855 33.27 19.01 18.23
CA VAL A 855 32.86 17.62 18.51
C VAL A 855 33.48 16.74 17.43
N GLU A 856 33.98 15.57 17.80
CA GLU A 856 34.57 14.62 16.85
C GLU A 856 33.49 13.74 16.23
N ARG A 857 33.66 13.42 14.95
CA ARG A 857 32.89 12.33 14.32
C ARG A 857 33.25 11.02 14.99
N GLU A 858 32.27 10.14 15.15
CA GLU A 858 32.50 8.83 15.75
C GLU A 858 33.21 7.89 14.78
N ASN A 859 32.86 7.95 13.48
CA ASN A 859 33.46 7.14 12.44
C ASN A 859 34.68 7.81 11.82
N SER A 860 35.69 6.99 11.46
CA SER A 860 36.82 7.45 10.68
C SER A 860 36.38 7.87 9.28
N ILE A 861 37.03 8.91 8.76
CA ILE A 861 36.74 9.44 7.43
C ILE A 861 37.10 8.41 6.33
N GLN A 862 36.22 8.21 5.36
CA GLN A 862 36.49 7.35 4.21
C GLN A 862 36.75 8.23 2.97
N ILE A 863 38.05 8.26 2.54
CA ILE A 863 38.49 9.11 1.42
C ILE A 863 38.49 8.30 0.13
N ASP A 864 37.87 8.86 -0.94
CA ASP A 864 37.89 8.32 -2.30
C ASP A 864 39.04 8.90 -3.12
N GLU A 865 39.22 10.25 -3.05
CA GLU A 865 40.26 10.95 -3.79
C GLU A 865 40.84 12.11 -2.97
N VAL A 866 42.15 12.32 -3.05
CA VAL A 866 42.81 13.51 -2.56
C VAL A 866 43.22 14.40 -3.73
N ILE A 867 42.69 15.62 -3.80
CA ILE A 867 43.08 16.60 -4.82
C ILE A 867 44.00 17.62 -4.11
N PHE A 868 45.25 17.68 -4.56
CA PHE A 868 46.20 18.68 -4.09
C PHE A 868 45.94 20.02 -4.77
N GLY A 869 45.93 21.09 -4.03
CA GLY A 869 45.76 22.43 -4.55
C GLY A 869 46.84 22.82 -5.58
N PRO A 870 46.55 23.77 -6.50
CA PRO A 870 47.51 24.20 -7.53
C PRO A 870 48.87 24.63 -6.98
N LYS A 871 48.90 25.25 -5.81
CA LYS A 871 50.10 25.74 -5.14
C LYS A 871 50.59 24.78 -4.01
N PHE A 872 50.00 23.61 -3.88
CA PHE A 872 50.45 22.63 -2.86
C PHE A 872 51.92 22.26 -3.08
N PRO A 873 52.76 22.38 -2.04
CA PRO A 873 54.19 22.12 -2.18
C PRO A 873 54.44 20.58 -2.18
N ASN A 874 55.18 20.13 -3.17
CA ASN A 874 55.75 18.78 -3.24
C ASN A 874 54.76 17.60 -2.91
N PRO A 875 53.60 17.49 -3.65
CA PRO A 875 52.61 16.43 -3.40
C PRO A 875 53.26 15.01 -3.52
N GLU A 876 54.33 14.87 -4.26
CA GLU A 876 55.10 13.64 -4.43
C GLU A 876 55.66 13.07 -3.14
N TYR A 877 55.81 13.88 -2.09
CA TYR A 877 56.20 13.39 -0.78
C TYR A 877 55.05 12.77 0.04
N VAL A 878 53.82 13.10 -0.28
CA VAL A 878 52.59 12.60 0.39
C VAL A 878 52.04 11.35 -0.31
N THR A 879 52.15 11.26 -1.63
CA THR A 879 51.53 10.17 -2.39
C THR A 879 52.01 8.76 -2.04
N PRO A 880 53.33 8.49 -1.67
CA PRO A 880 53.71 7.17 -1.21
C PRO A 880 53.02 6.75 0.09
N LEU A 881 52.80 7.70 1.02
CA LEU A 881 52.08 7.44 2.26
C LEU A 881 50.60 7.12 1.97
N LEU A 882 49.94 7.87 1.09
CA LEU A 882 48.56 7.58 0.71
C LEU A 882 48.41 6.16 0.15
N LYS A 883 49.33 5.75 -0.73
CA LYS A 883 49.27 4.38 -1.34
C LYS A 883 49.66 3.29 -0.35
N LEU A 884 50.48 3.59 0.65
CA LEU A 884 50.81 2.64 1.73
C LEU A 884 49.58 2.38 2.60
N LEU A 885 48.84 3.42 2.91
CA LEU A 885 47.69 3.37 3.80
C LEU A 885 46.44 2.82 3.07
N ASP A 886 46.23 3.17 1.84
CA ASP A 886 45.15 2.64 0.99
C ASP A 886 45.60 2.55 -0.49
N LYS A 887 45.78 1.33 -1.00
CA LYS A 887 46.19 1.10 -2.40
C LYS A 887 45.13 1.54 -3.43
N GLU A 888 43.88 1.67 -3.01
CA GLU A 888 42.74 2.04 -3.89
C GLU A 888 42.51 3.55 -3.92
N ILE A 889 43.14 4.35 -3.01
CA ILE A 889 42.94 5.80 -2.94
C ILE A 889 43.41 6.48 -4.25
N ASN A 890 42.58 7.35 -4.76
CA ASN A 890 42.90 8.19 -5.90
C ASN A 890 43.53 9.50 -5.43
N TYR A 891 44.47 10.03 -6.24
CA TYR A 891 45.03 11.36 -5.99
C TYR A 891 45.44 12.03 -7.28
N LYS A 892 45.28 13.37 -7.27
CA LYS A 892 45.74 14.23 -8.39
C LYS A 892 46.10 15.60 -7.89
N LYS A 893 46.93 16.33 -8.65
CA LYS A 893 47.14 17.76 -8.46
C LYS A 893 46.20 18.55 -9.34
N SER A 894 45.58 19.60 -8.79
CA SER A 894 44.72 20.51 -9.56
C SER A 894 45.53 21.14 -10.71
N THR A 895 44.87 21.22 -11.85
CA THR A 895 45.42 21.88 -13.05
C THR A 895 44.90 23.29 -13.22
N ILE A 896 44.12 23.80 -12.27
CA ILE A 896 43.59 25.16 -12.28
C ILE A 896 44.72 26.16 -12.20
N LYS A 897 44.70 27.13 -13.09
CA LYS A 897 45.68 28.23 -13.07
C LYS A 897 45.30 29.22 -11.98
N PHE A 898 46.03 29.17 -10.86
CA PHE A 898 45.84 30.05 -9.73
C PHE A 898 47.02 31.05 -9.66
N ARG A 899 46.73 32.36 -9.65
CA ARG A 899 47.73 33.43 -9.60
C ARG A 899 48.14 33.77 -8.14
#